data_130de28bee30fda4e283bd469a266d99
#
_entry.id   130de28bee30fda4e283bd469a266d99
#
_cell.length_a   1.000
_cell.length_b   1.000
_cell.length_c   1.000
_cell.angle_alpha   90.00
_cell.angle_beta   90.00
_cell.angle_gamma   90.00
#
_symmetry.space_group_name_H-M   'P 1'
#
loop_
_entity.id
_entity.type
_entity.pdbx_description
1 polymer ?
#
loop_
_entity_poly.entity_id
_entity_poly.type
_entity_poly.pdbx_seq_one_letter_code
_entity_poly.pdbx_strand_id
1 'polypeptide(L)'
;MGEVGKSQVRVDAFDKATGRTKYYEDLMPQNALYVRIKHAEIAHGFVKSVDTSAAEAIAGVVKVITCFDVPDIVFPTAGHPWSMDPGHQDVADRHLLNRHVRYWGDDVAVVIAEDEVSAMQGVRALKVEYEELPFVLDVQKAMEDGAPQLHENYPHNILKHTDMRKGDYQAAIQEPGLIKVEGWYDTPTVQHCHIENHGCFAYEENGRIVVVTSTQIPHIIRRVVGQALGRPWADIHVIKPYIGGGFGNKQDALYEPLCAYCTTQVGGRPVRVDCSREETFVSNRVRHAIRFHIVSWLRKDGTFAARKVECFSNQGAYASHGHSIVAKGMGSFAQHYPCDNMESDAWTVFTNRPAAGAMRGYGMPQASFADEANVDDCAKALGMDPLAFRMQNIMPQGFEDGFSHNVNYYDSYRDCMKVGRKYIDYDRKVAEYAKETGPIRHGVGVATFWYNTAVYPISLETSSNRMQLNLDGTVTMQCGETEIGQGADTAYAQMTADVLGLKSYKDVHVVSCQDTDITPTGLGAYASRQTYTAGFSIRQTGLLLKEKILQYATDLTRQAVYNMDIVDGNIVRSTDGKVLMSLQELAMTAQYNAAKSEHITAESTFTIRNNAYSFGCTFADIEVDIPMCKVTVRDIINVHDCGKLINPALAEAQVHGGMSMAIGYGMGEQMLFDEKTGKPLNNNLLDYKLSTIMDHPHLEAQFVENPEPTSAFGTKALGEPPACSGAPAIRNAILNATGVAIDQNPMNAHILFQRFSEEGLIQD
;
A
#
# COMPACT_ATOMS: atom_id res chain seq x y z
N MET A 1 -17.32 -28.43 9.73
CA MET A 1 -16.72 -27.22 10.39
C MET A 1 -16.07 -26.39 9.29
N GLY A 2 -16.37 -25.09 9.18
CA GLY A 2 -15.84 -24.22 8.12
C GLY A 2 -14.32 -24.11 8.09
N GLU A 3 -13.80 -23.64 6.99
CA GLU A 3 -12.36 -23.40 6.76
C GLU A 3 -11.91 -21.99 7.22
N VAL A 4 -12.83 -21.02 7.21
CA VAL A 4 -12.59 -19.67 7.72
C VAL A 4 -12.34 -19.69 9.24
N GLY A 5 -11.32 -18.96 9.68
CA GLY A 5 -10.88 -18.92 11.08
C GLY A 5 -9.82 -19.95 11.44
N LYS A 6 -9.37 -20.78 10.49
CA LYS A 6 -8.30 -21.77 10.71
C LYS A 6 -6.98 -21.30 10.11
N SER A 7 -5.88 -21.57 10.80
CA SER A 7 -4.52 -21.39 10.28
C SER A 7 -4.19 -22.46 9.26
N GLN A 8 -4.59 -22.24 8.02
CA GLN A 8 -4.30 -23.13 6.91
C GLN A 8 -2.97 -22.80 6.25
N VAL A 9 -2.27 -23.82 5.75
CA VAL A 9 -1.04 -23.65 5.00
C VAL A 9 -1.36 -22.96 3.66
N ARG A 10 -0.51 -22.03 3.25
CA ARG A 10 -0.67 -21.32 1.97
C ARG A 10 -0.75 -22.31 0.80
N VAL A 11 -1.68 -22.07 -0.13
CA VAL A 11 -1.85 -22.90 -1.34
C VAL A 11 -0.60 -22.88 -2.23
N ASP A 12 0.17 -21.80 -2.19
CA ASP A 12 1.40 -21.57 -2.97
C ASP A 12 2.70 -21.85 -2.20
N ALA A 13 2.63 -22.27 -0.93
CA ALA A 13 3.80 -22.41 -0.06
C ALA A 13 4.84 -23.42 -0.59
N PHE A 14 4.37 -24.58 -1.04
CA PHE A 14 5.25 -25.65 -1.51
C PHE A 14 6.01 -25.23 -2.78
N ASP A 15 5.31 -24.65 -3.74
CA ASP A 15 5.90 -24.25 -5.02
C ASP A 15 6.88 -23.06 -4.82
N LYS A 16 6.58 -22.14 -3.93
CA LYS A 16 7.51 -21.06 -3.55
C LYS A 16 8.75 -21.60 -2.85
N ALA A 17 8.58 -22.47 -1.87
CA ALA A 17 9.69 -23.05 -1.12
C ALA A 17 10.62 -23.96 -1.97
N THR A 18 10.10 -24.55 -3.04
CA THR A 18 10.83 -25.45 -3.95
C THR A 18 11.28 -24.79 -5.25
N GLY A 19 11.03 -23.47 -5.43
CA GLY A 19 11.41 -22.72 -6.63
C GLY A 19 10.60 -23.08 -7.88
N ARG A 20 9.40 -23.63 -7.74
CA ARG A 20 8.50 -23.98 -8.85
C ARG A 20 7.61 -22.83 -9.28
N THR A 21 7.35 -21.89 -8.36
CA THR A 21 6.57 -20.67 -8.65
C THR A 21 7.27 -19.87 -9.75
N LYS A 22 6.48 -19.38 -10.71
CA LYS A 22 6.98 -18.62 -11.85
C LYS A 22 6.67 -17.12 -11.70
N TYR A 23 7.72 -16.32 -11.70
CA TYR A 23 7.68 -14.86 -11.74
C TYR A 23 7.84 -14.37 -13.19
N TYR A 24 7.71 -13.07 -13.45
CA TYR A 24 7.80 -12.56 -14.83
C TYR A 24 9.13 -12.91 -15.50
N GLU A 25 10.24 -12.90 -14.77
CA GLU A 25 11.55 -13.27 -15.31
C GLU A 25 11.64 -14.73 -15.76
N ASP A 26 10.94 -15.63 -15.04
CA ASP A 26 10.90 -17.06 -15.39
C ASP A 26 10.07 -17.35 -16.64
N LEU A 27 9.20 -16.42 -17.04
CA LEU A 27 8.31 -16.56 -18.20
C LEU A 27 8.87 -15.90 -19.46
N MET A 28 10.00 -15.25 -19.35
CA MET A 28 10.59 -14.45 -20.40
C MET A 28 11.06 -15.28 -21.59
N PRO A 29 10.74 -14.88 -22.84
CA PRO A 29 11.25 -15.55 -24.02
C PRO A 29 12.77 -15.46 -24.09
N GLN A 30 13.44 -16.57 -24.46
CA GLN A 30 14.91 -16.63 -24.54
C GLN A 30 15.54 -15.64 -25.54
N ASN A 31 14.78 -15.21 -26.53
CA ASN A 31 15.19 -14.24 -27.55
C ASN A 31 14.72 -12.82 -27.28
N ALA A 32 14.33 -12.50 -26.05
CA ALA A 32 13.92 -11.15 -25.68
C ALA A 32 15.12 -10.19 -25.73
N LEU A 33 14.90 -9.05 -26.34
CA LEU A 33 15.87 -7.96 -26.36
C LEU A 33 15.89 -7.24 -25.02
N TYR A 34 17.06 -6.76 -24.63
CA TYR A 34 17.27 -6.01 -23.39
C TYR A 34 17.08 -4.52 -23.64
N VAL A 35 16.22 -3.91 -22.85
CA VAL A 35 16.02 -2.45 -22.82
C VAL A 35 16.70 -1.91 -21.57
N ARG A 36 17.60 -0.95 -21.74
CA ARG A 36 18.22 -0.20 -20.65
C ARG A 36 17.91 1.28 -20.81
N ILE A 37 17.63 1.95 -19.70
CA ILE A 37 17.15 3.33 -19.67
C ILE A 37 18.33 4.25 -19.35
N LYS A 38 18.47 5.33 -20.13
CA LYS A 38 19.34 6.47 -19.76
C LYS A 38 18.53 7.41 -18.90
N HIS A 39 18.90 7.48 -17.63
CA HIS A 39 18.34 8.42 -16.67
C HIS A 39 19.08 9.76 -16.74
N ALA A 40 18.37 10.83 -16.49
CA ALA A 40 18.92 12.17 -16.40
C ALA A 40 19.85 12.33 -15.19
N GLU A 41 20.93 13.08 -15.38
CA GLU A 41 21.97 13.35 -14.37
C GLU A 41 21.92 14.82 -13.89
N ILE A 42 20.78 15.48 -14.08
CA ILE A 42 20.47 16.82 -13.58
C ILE A 42 19.16 16.80 -12.81
N ALA A 43 18.95 17.75 -11.91
CA ALA A 43 17.70 17.85 -11.16
C ALA A 43 16.56 18.52 -11.95
N HIS A 44 16.88 19.48 -12.84
CA HIS A 44 15.88 20.21 -13.59
C HIS A 44 16.49 20.81 -14.87
N GLY A 45 15.77 20.73 -15.98
CA GLY A 45 16.20 21.32 -17.23
C GLY A 45 15.57 20.68 -18.45
N PHE A 46 16.09 21.03 -19.62
CA PHE A 46 15.67 20.44 -20.88
C PHE A 46 16.79 19.67 -21.55
N VAL A 47 16.48 18.51 -22.12
CA VAL A 47 17.35 17.82 -23.05
C VAL A 47 17.44 18.63 -24.35
N LYS A 48 18.63 19.12 -24.71
CA LYS A 48 18.89 19.84 -25.97
C LYS A 48 19.15 18.88 -27.11
N SER A 49 20.00 17.89 -26.85
CA SER A 49 20.36 16.88 -27.84
C SER A 49 20.82 15.59 -27.16
N VAL A 50 20.72 14.50 -27.89
CA VAL A 50 21.28 13.19 -27.50
C VAL A 50 22.12 12.69 -28.68
N ASP A 51 23.45 12.58 -28.50
CA ASP A 51 24.32 11.93 -29.49
C ASP A 51 24.25 10.41 -29.29
N THR A 52 23.65 9.72 -30.24
CA THR A 52 23.43 8.26 -30.23
C THR A 52 24.50 7.50 -31.01
N SER A 53 25.36 8.20 -31.78
CA SER A 53 26.27 7.61 -32.76
C SER A 53 27.19 6.55 -32.17
N ALA A 54 27.78 6.80 -31.00
CA ALA A 54 28.68 5.86 -30.31
C ALA A 54 27.89 4.64 -29.77
N ALA A 55 26.66 4.81 -29.32
CA ALA A 55 25.81 3.72 -28.84
C ALA A 55 25.36 2.80 -29.99
N GLU A 56 24.95 3.38 -31.10
CA GLU A 56 24.50 2.66 -32.32
C GLU A 56 25.64 1.85 -32.96
N ALA A 57 26.90 2.27 -32.79
CA ALA A 57 28.07 1.57 -33.29
C ALA A 57 28.45 0.32 -32.46
N ILE A 58 27.88 0.11 -31.30
CA ILE A 58 28.18 -1.06 -30.43
C ILE A 58 27.51 -2.30 -31.04
N ALA A 59 28.31 -3.35 -31.23
CA ALA A 59 27.83 -4.64 -31.69
C ALA A 59 26.77 -5.17 -30.70
N GLY A 60 25.63 -5.63 -31.23
CA GLY A 60 24.47 -6.08 -30.39
C GLY A 60 23.45 -5.02 -30.08
N VAL A 61 23.74 -3.73 -30.26
CA VAL A 61 22.71 -2.68 -30.19
C VAL A 61 21.81 -2.75 -31.41
N VAL A 62 20.51 -2.89 -31.19
CA VAL A 62 19.48 -3.02 -32.22
C VAL A 62 18.84 -1.65 -32.53
N LYS A 63 18.54 -0.87 -31.49
CA LYS A 63 17.93 0.45 -31.65
C LYS A 63 18.21 1.34 -30.44
N VAL A 64 18.35 2.63 -30.70
CA VAL A 64 18.33 3.69 -29.70
C VAL A 64 17.09 4.53 -29.90
N ILE A 65 16.40 4.90 -28.83
CA ILE A 65 15.21 5.76 -28.85
C ILE A 65 15.44 6.85 -27.80
N THR A 66 15.22 8.09 -28.20
CA THR A 66 15.41 9.26 -27.34
C THR A 66 14.05 9.94 -27.04
N CYS A 67 14.06 10.91 -26.16
CA CYS A 67 12.88 11.74 -25.88
C CYS A 67 12.38 12.57 -27.08
N PHE A 68 13.13 12.58 -28.20
CA PHE A 68 12.73 13.23 -29.45
C PHE A 68 12.02 12.25 -30.41
N ASP A 69 12.07 10.96 -30.15
CA ASP A 69 11.57 9.90 -31.04
C ASP A 69 10.24 9.31 -30.55
N VAL A 70 9.78 9.67 -29.36
CA VAL A 70 8.53 9.17 -28.78
C VAL A 70 7.35 10.07 -29.12
N PRO A 71 6.12 9.53 -29.18
CA PRO A 71 4.90 10.34 -29.36
C PRO A 71 4.76 11.40 -28.26
N ASP A 72 4.27 12.58 -28.61
CA ASP A 72 3.95 13.65 -27.67
C ASP A 72 2.59 13.37 -26.99
N ILE A 73 2.55 12.31 -26.20
CA ILE A 73 1.37 11.88 -25.46
C ILE A 73 1.70 11.89 -23.98
N VAL A 74 0.95 12.66 -23.19
CA VAL A 74 0.99 12.60 -21.74
C VAL A 74 -0.01 11.58 -21.22
N PHE A 75 0.39 10.82 -20.21
CA PHE A 75 -0.46 9.81 -19.60
C PHE A 75 -0.32 9.81 -18.06
N PRO A 76 -1.36 9.35 -17.33
CA PRO A 76 -1.27 9.18 -15.89
C PRO A 76 -0.54 7.88 -15.55
N THR A 77 0.22 7.84 -14.45
CA THR A 77 0.82 6.59 -13.98
C THR A 77 0.05 5.94 -12.84
N ALA A 78 -0.75 6.70 -12.11
CA ALA A 78 -1.47 6.22 -10.92
C ALA A 78 -2.47 5.10 -11.24
N GLY A 79 -2.55 4.15 -10.33
CA GLY A 79 -3.39 2.97 -10.45
C GLY A 79 -4.76 3.11 -9.82
N HIS A 80 -5.45 4.23 -10.04
CA HIS A 80 -6.83 4.37 -9.61
C HIS A 80 -7.83 3.83 -10.64
N PRO A 81 -9.05 3.44 -10.23
CA PRO A 81 -10.14 3.14 -11.16
C PRO A 81 -10.42 4.32 -12.09
N TRP A 82 -10.82 4.02 -13.31
CA TRP A 82 -11.26 5.08 -14.23
C TRP A 82 -12.48 5.79 -13.67
N SER A 83 -12.44 7.12 -13.63
CA SER A 83 -13.60 7.94 -13.27
C SER A 83 -14.30 8.49 -14.51
N MET A 84 -15.63 8.43 -14.53
CA MET A 84 -16.45 9.08 -15.54
C MET A 84 -16.49 10.61 -15.37
N ASP A 85 -16.17 11.08 -14.17
CA ASP A 85 -15.99 12.50 -13.88
C ASP A 85 -14.53 12.91 -14.15
N PRO A 86 -14.28 13.81 -15.13
CA PRO A 86 -12.93 14.28 -15.45
C PRO A 86 -12.19 14.91 -14.26
N GLY A 87 -12.90 15.52 -13.31
CA GLY A 87 -12.32 16.12 -12.11
C GLY A 87 -11.78 15.11 -11.10
N HIS A 88 -12.12 13.83 -11.27
CA HIS A 88 -11.65 12.72 -10.43
C HIS A 88 -10.76 11.74 -11.19
N GLN A 89 -10.30 12.10 -12.41
CA GLN A 89 -9.33 11.30 -13.14
C GLN A 89 -7.91 11.57 -12.64
N ASP A 90 -7.03 10.58 -12.82
CA ASP A 90 -5.61 10.74 -12.50
C ASP A 90 -4.96 11.78 -13.40
N VAL A 91 -4.03 12.54 -12.84
CA VAL A 91 -3.30 13.58 -13.55
C VAL A 91 -2.36 12.95 -14.57
N ALA A 92 -2.53 13.32 -15.84
CA ALA A 92 -1.65 12.93 -16.93
C ALA A 92 -0.51 13.96 -17.02
N ASP A 93 0.68 13.61 -16.57
CA ASP A 93 1.84 14.50 -16.51
C ASP A 93 3.17 13.86 -16.93
N ARG A 94 3.15 12.60 -17.39
CA ARG A 94 4.34 11.87 -17.81
C ARG A 94 4.30 11.51 -19.29
N HIS A 95 5.46 11.59 -19.97
CA HIS A 95 5.70 11.03 -21.30
C HIS A 95 6.43 9.67 -21.18
N LEU A 96 6.50 8.92 -22.29
CA LEU A 96 7.30 7.69 -22.35
C LEU A 96 8.77 7.95 -22.05
N LEU A 97 9.33 9.03 -22.61
CA LEU A 97 10.64 9.58 -22.32
C LEU A 97 10.50 11.10 -22.23
N ASN A 98 11.14 11.72 -21.25
CA ASN A 98 10.91 13.12 -20.90
C ASN A 98 11.99 14.04 -21.48
N ARG A 99 11.60 15.00 -22.31
CA ARG A 99 12.48 16.08 -22.76
C ARG A 99 12.66 17.16 -21.68
N HIS A 100 11.61 17.44 -20.89
CA HIS A 100 11.70 18.27 -19.70
C HIS A 100 12.03 17.40 -18.50
N VAL A 101 13.28 17.42 -18.08
CA VAL A 101 13.79 16.73 -16.90
C VAL A 101 13.33 17.48 -15.65
N ARG A 102 12.69 16.78 -14.73
CA ARG A 102 12.13 17.37 -13.51
C ARG A 102 12.78 16.86 -12.23
N TYR A 103 13.59 15.80 -12.32
CA TYR A 103 14.35 15.28 -11.17
C TYR A 103 15.55 14.47 -11.62
N TRP A 104 16.52 14.26 -10.74
CA TRP A 104 17.65 13.36 -10.98
C TRP A 104 17.16 11.92 -11.08
N GLY A 105 17.23 11.34 -12.25
CA GLY A 105 16.74 9.99 -12.53
C GLY A 105 15.53 9.93 -13.46
N ASP A 106 15.14 11.06 -14.06
CA ASP A 106 14.09 11.09 -15.08
C ASP A 106 14.50 10.37 -16.37
N ASP A 107 13.57 9.72 -17.05
CA ASP A 107 13.85 8.85 -18.20
C ASP A 107 14.01 9.70 -19.48
N VAL A 108 15.16 9.66 -20.15
CA VAL A 108 15.44 10.52 -21.32
C VAL A 108 15.73 9.76 -22.60
N ALA A 109 16.24 8.55 -22.54
CA ALA A 109 16.49 7.69 -23.69
C ALA A 109 16.52 6.22 -23.30
N VAL A 110 16.39 5.31 -24.28
CA VAL A 110 16.59 3.87 -24.10
C VAL A 110 17.48 3.29 -25.17
N VAL A 111 18.20 2.24 -24.80
CA VAL A 111 18.96 1.39 -25.73
C VAL A 111 18.37 -0.01 -25.71
N ILE A 112 18.05 -0.52 -26.88
CA ILE A 112 17.54 -1.88 -27.11
C ILE A 112 18.66 -2.69 -27.74
N ALA A 113 19.05 -3.82 -27.13
CA ALA A 113 20.16 -4.65 -27.60
C ALA A 113 19.85 -6.16 -27.47
N GLU A 114 20.62 -6.97 -28.18
CA GLU A 114 20.50 -8.44 -28.17
C GLU A 114 20.91 -9.06 -26.81
N ASP A 115 21.73 -8.36 -26.03
CA ASP A 115 22.17 -8.79 -24.70
C ASP A 115 22.30 -7.60 -23.73
N GLU A 116 22.34 -7.93 -22.44
CA GLU A 116 22.35 -6.94 -21.37
C GLU A 116 23.64 -6.09 -21.38
N VAL A 117 24.79 -6.69 -21.68
CA VAL A 117 26.08 -5.99 -21.68
C VAL A 117 26.11 -4.94 -22.78
N SER A 118 25.67 -5.31 -23.98
CA SER A 118 25.56 -4.37 -25.12
C SER A 118 24.60 -3.23 -24.83
N ALA A 119 23.45 -3.51 -24.18
CA ALA A 119 22.49 -2.49 -23.77
C ALA A 119 23.10 -1.52 -22.75
N MET A 120 23.79 -2.02 -21.72
CA MET A 120 24.46 -1.20 -20.70
C MET A 120 25.60 -0.36 -21.28
N GLN A 121 26.40 -0.93 -22.17
CA GLN A 121 27.46 -0.20 -22.88
C GLN A 121 26.86 0.91 -23.74
N GLY A 122 25.75 0.61 -24.42
CA GLY A 122 25.03 1.57 -25.23
C GLY A 122 24.55 2.77 -24.42
N VAL A 123 23.90 2.53 -23.27
CA VAL A 123 23.46 3.62 -22.36
C VAL A 123 24.63 4.49 -21.88
N ARG A 124 25.77 3.88 -21.55
CA ARG A 124 26.97 4.61 -21.12
C ARG A 124 27.60 5.43 -22.24
N ALA A 125 27.43 5.00 -23.49
CA ALA A 125 27.98 5.69 -24.67
C ALA A 125 27.10 6.88 -25.11
N LEU A 126 25.84 6.96 -24.68
CA LEU A 126 24.97 8.11 -24.97
C LEU A 126 25.52 9.38 -24.33
N LYS A 127 25.59 10.46 -25.13
CA LYS A 127 25.94 11.78 -24.63
C LYS A 127 24.71 12.67 -24.68
N VAL A 128 24.26 13.10 -23.52
CA VAL A 128 23.09 13.99 -23.41
C VAL A 128 23.57 15.40 -23.09
N GLU A 129 23.15 16.36 -23.87
CA GLU A 129 23.36 17.78 -23.62
C GLU A 129 22.11 18.38 -22.98
N TYR A 130 22.28 19.06 -21.84
CA TYR A 130 21.18 19.68 -21.11
C TYR A 130 21.25 21.21 -21.12
N GLU A 131 20.09 21.82 -21.03
CA GLU A 131 19.91 23.20 -20.57
C GLU A 131 19.43 23.12 -19.11
N GLU A 132 20.35 23.31 -18.18
CA GLU A 132 20.02 23.24 -16.77
C GLU A 132 19.21 24.44 -16.31
N LEU A 133 18.24 24.21 -15.44
CA LEU A 133 17.37 25.20 -14.81
C LEU A 133 17.55 25.16 -13.29
N PRO A 134 17.24 26.26 -12.59
CA PRO A 134 17.13 26.24 -11.13
C PRO A 134 16.15 25.16 -10.68
N PHE A 135 16.41 24.55 -9.51
CA PHE A 135 15.58 23.48 -8.94
C PHE A 135 15.29 23.74 -7.46
N VAL A 136 14.28 23.03 -6.93
CA VAL A 136 13.85 23.13 -5.54
C VAL A 136 13.52 21.75 -4.99
N LEU A 137 14.09 21.42 -3.81
CA LEU A 137 13.89 20.13 -3.13
C LEU A 137 13.00 20.26 -1.89
N ASP A 138 12.92 21.47 -1.31
CA ASP A 138 12.14 21.75 -0.12
C ASP A 138 10.71 22.11 -0.49
N VAL A 139 9.75 21.49 0.20
CA VAL A 139 8.31 21.64 -0.08
C VAL A 139 7.78 23.04 0.16
N GLN A 140 8.23 23.72 1.22
CA GLN A 140 7.75 25.07 1.55
C GLN A 140 8.38 26.12 0.63
N LYS A 141 9.68 25.99 0.34
CA LYS A 141 10.36 26.85 -0.64
C LYS A 141 9.78 26.72 -2.05
N ALA A 142 9.28 25.53 -2.43
CA ALA A 142 8.64 25.32 -3.73
C ALA A 142 7.33 26.12 -3.89
N MET A 143 6.70 26.51 -2.78
CA MET A 143 5.46 27.29 -2.77
C MET A 143 5.69 28.81 -2.78
N GLU A 144 6.93 29.27 -2.57
CA GLU A 144 7.26 30.68 -2.51
C GLU A 144 7.15 31.39 -3.88
N ASP A 145 6.89 32.66 -3.87
CA ASP A 145 6.89 33.50 -5.08
C ASP A 145 8.28 33.46 -5.75
N GLY A 146 8.33 33.15 -7.03
CA GLY A 146 9.56 33.06 -7.81
C GLY A 146 10.32 31.73 -7.68
N ALA A 147 9.77 30.73 -6.97
CA ALA A 147 10.32 29.37 -6.96
C ALA A 147 10.34 28.76 -8.38
N PRO A 148 11.30 27.85 -8.68
CA PRO A 148 11.31 27.13 -9.94
C PRO A 148 9.98 26.39 -10.18
N GLN A 149 9.34 26.64 -11.34
CA GLN A 149 8.06 26.06 -11.70
C GLN A 149 8.28 24.73 -12.43
N LEU A 150 7.74 23.64 -11.88
CA LEU A 150 7.91 22.31 -12.46
C LEU A 150 6.86 21.97 -13.53
N HIS A 151 5.62 22.38 -13.31
CA HIS A 151 4.49 22.16 -14.21
C HIS A 151 3.72 23.46 -14.39
N GLU A 152 3.56 23.93 -15.64
CA GLU A 152 2.97 25.25 -15.97
C GLU A 152 1.56 25.43 -15.41
N ASN A 153 0.79 24.33 -15.35
CA ASN A 153 -0.62 24.37 -14.94
C ASN A 153 -0.82 24.37 -13.41
N TYR A 154 0.25 24.32 -12.60
CA TYR A 154 0.18 24.24 -11.15
C TYR A 154 0.93 25.40 -10.48
N PRO A 155 0.30 26.59 -10.38
CA PRO A 155 0.92 27.76 -9.73
C PRO A 155 1.46 27.42 -8.34
N HIS A 156 2.62 28.00 -7.98
CA HIS A 156 3.34 27.70 -6.72
C HIS A 156 3.64 26.21 -6.53
N ASN A 157 3.71 25.44 -7.62
CA ASN A 157 3.92 23.98 -7.60
C ASN A 157 2.86 23.19 -6.82
N ILE A 158 1.68 23.75 -6.53
CA ILE A 158 0.63 23.11 -5.74
C ILE A 158 -0.19 22.19 -6.64
N LEU A 159 0.03 20.86 -6.48
CA LEU A 159 -0.79 19.84 -7.16
C LEU A 159 -2.22 19.82 -6.61
N LYS A 160 -2.36 19.89 -5.27
CA LYS A 160 -3.66 19.82 -4.60
C LYS A 160 -3.59 20.58 -3.26
N HIS A 161 -4.62 21.37 -2.99
CA HIS A 161 -4.95 21.87 -1.66
C HIS A 161 -6.21 21.16 -1.18
N THR A 162 -6.17 20.62 0.02
CA THR A 162 -7.31 20.00 0.70
C THR A 162 -7.50 20.68 2.03
N ASP A 163 -8.71 21.13 2.30
CA ASP A 163 -9.04 21.79 3.55
C ASP A 163 -10.25 21.15 4.23
N MET A 164 -10.35 21.34 5.53
CA MET A 164 -11.49 20.93 6.33
C MET A 164 -11.74 21.98 7.40
N ARG A 165 -13.01 22.30 7.57
CA ARG A 165 -13.50 23.21 8.61
C ARG A 165 -14.66 22.53 9.34
N LYS A 166 -14.55 22.39 10.66
CA LYS A 166 -15.57 21.79 11.52
C LYS A 166 -15.78 22.69 12.74
N GLY A 167 -17.03 22.97 13.09
CA GLY A 167 -17.35 23.86 14.20
C GLY A 167 -16.87 25.30 14.02
N ASP A 168 -16.53 25.95 15.12
CA ASP A 168 -15.97 27.31 15.14
C ASP A 168 -14.65 27.30 15.93
N TYR A 169 -13.56 27.07 15.23
CA TYR A 169 -12.20 27.05 15.81
C TYR A 169 -11.87 28.39 16.46
N GLN A 170 -12.19 29.51 15.80
CA GLN A 170 -11.84 30.85 16.28
C GLN A 170 -12.56 31.22 17.57
N ALA A 171 -13.82 30.84 17.73
CA ALA A 171 -14.55 31.02 18.97
C ALA A 171 -14.05 30.04 20.06
N ALA A 172 -13.78 28.80 19.72
CA ALA A 172 -13.38 27.78 20.69
C ALA A 172 -12.03 28.08 21.37
N ILE A 173 -11.07 28.67 20.67
CA ILE A 173 -9.77 29.03 21.23
C ILE A 173 -9.81 30.26 22.17
N GLN A 174 -10.95 30.94 22.29
CA GLN A 174 -11.16 32.05 23.25
C GLN A 174 -11.66 31.56 24.61
N GLU A 175 -11.95 30.28 24.76
CA GLU A 175 -12.36 29.66 26.05
C GLU A 175 -11.27 29.93 27.12
N PRO A 176 -11.62 30.47 28.29
CA PRO A 176 -10.62 30.81 29.30
C PRO A 176 -9.97 29.56 29.92
N GLY A 177 -8.66 29.66 30.12
CA GLY A 177 -7.89 28.62 30.85
C GLY A 177 -7.49 27.42 30.02
N LEU A 178 -7.57 27.50 28.71
CA LEU A 178 -7.05 26.49 27.80
C LEU A 178 -5.52 26.40 27.87
N ILE A 179 -5.02 25.20 27.66
CA ILE A 179 -3.60 24.89 27.49
C ILE A 179 -3.34 24.68 26.00
N LYS A 180 -2.43 25.47 25.43
CA LYS A 180 -1.98 25.32 24.03
C LYS A 180 -0.80 24.37 23.97
N VAL A 181 -0.88 23.36 23.10
CA VAL A 181 0.22 22.49 22.70
C VAL A 181 0.43 22.62 21.20
N GLU A 182 1.64 22.98 20.79
CA GLU A 182 1.98 23.25 19.40
C GLU A 182 3.31 22.57 19.06
N GLY A 183 3.35 21.93 17.88
CA GLY A 183 4.55 21.24 17.41
C GLY A 183 4.62 21.12 15.91
N TRP A 184 5.84 20.98 15.42
CA TRP A 184 6.15 20.58 14.06
C TRP A 184 6.64 19.13 14.06
N TYR A 185 6.12 18.32 13.14
CA TYR A 185 6.45 16.91 13.05
C TYR A 185 6.84 16.54 11.62
N ASP A 186 8.06 16.01 11.45
CA ASP A 186 8.64 15.74 10.15
C ASP A 186 8.77 14.23 9.88
N THR A 187 8.40 13.81 8.68
CA THR A 187 8.54 12.42 8.23
C THR A 187 9.33 12.33 6.94
N PRO A 188 10.22 11.31 6.77
CA PRO A 188 11.15 11.24 5.66
C PRO A 188 10.56 10.65 4.39
N THR A 189 11.25 10.87 3.27
CA THR A 189 11.14 10.03 2.08
C THR A 189 11.77 8.67 2.35
N VAL A 190 11.04 7.57 2.10
CA VAL A 190 11.56 6.19 2.22
C VAL A 190 11.19 5.34 1.01
N GLN A 191 11.97 4.27 0.76
CA GLN A 191 11.77 3.36 -0.36
C GLN A 191 11.09 2.07 0.11
N HIS A 192 10.29 1.46 -0.76
CA HIS A 192 9.54 0.22 -0.49
C HIS A 192 10.40 -1.00 -0.24
N CYS A 193 11.55 -1.08 -0.89
CA CYS A 193 12.51 -2.18 -0.78
C CYS A 193 11.91 -3.58 -1.01
N HIS A 194 10.91 -3.72 -1.91
CA HIS A 194 10.41 -5.04 -2.29
C HIS A 194 11.54 -5.88 -2.90
N ILE A 195 11.57 -7.19 -2.62
CA ILE A 195 12.67 -8.08 -3.03
C ILE A 195 12.75 -8.19 -4.55
N GLU A 196 11.64 -8.48 -5.22
CA GLU A 196 11.52 -8.45 -6.68
C GLU A 196 11.49 -7.00 -7.16
N ASN A 197 12.50 -6.55 -7.89
CA ASN A 197 12.52 -5.24 -8.51
C ASN A 197 11.35 -5.06 -9.50
N HIS A 198 11.13 -3.84 -9.97
CA HIS A 198 10.21 -3.60 -11.08
C HIS A 198 10.75 -4.24 -12.36
N GLY A 199 9.86 -4.86 -13.11
CA GLY A 199 10.20 -5.39 -14.41
C GLY A 199 8.98 -5.90 -15.17
N CYS A 200 9.13 -5.91 -16.49
CA CYS A 200 8.14 -6.42 -17.42
C CYS A 200 8.80 -6.83 -18.74
N PHE A 201 8.12 -7.60 -19.53
CA PHE A 201 8.45 -7.79 -20.94
C PHE A 201 7.20 -7.63 -21.80
N ALA A 202 7.39 -7.25 -23.05
CA ALA A 202 6.31 -7.08 -24.03
C ALA A 202 6.69 -7.64 -25.39
N TYR A 203 5.68 -8.08 -26.14
CA TYR A 203 5.80 -8.57 -27.52
C TYR A 203 4.48 -8.37 -28.26
N GLU A 204 4.52 -8.41 -29.61
CA GLU A 204 3.30 -8.39 -30.40
C GLU A 204 2.87 -9.82 -30.78
N GLU A 205 1.59 -10.09 -30.60
CA GLU A 205 0.95 -11.36 -30.98
C GLU A 205 -0.45 -11.09 -31.51
N ASN A 206 -0.79 -11.68 -32.67
CA ASN A 206 -2.11 -11.56 -33.30
C ASN A 206 -2.59 -10.08 -33.46
N GLY A 207 -1.65 -9.16 -33.72
CA GLY A 207 -1.93 -7.74 -33.90
C GLY A 207 -2.15 -6.97 -32.59
N ARG A 208 -1.91 -7.58 -31.45
CA ARG A 208 -2.05 -6.98 -30.12
C ARG A 208 -0.69 -6.94 -29.40
N ILE A 209 -0.56 -6.02 -28.47
CA ILE A 209 0.61 -5.92 -27.59
C ILE A 209 0.31 -6.73 -26.32
N VAL A 210 1.12 -7.75 -26.07
CA VAL A 210 1.10 -8.52 -24.82
C VAL A 210 2.14 -7.94 -23.89
N VAL A 211 1.74 -7.65 -22.65
CA VAL A 211 2.62 -7.16 -21.57
C VAL A 211 2.55 -8.13 -20.40
N VAL A 212 3.67 -8.74 -20.06
CA VAL A 212 3.80 -9.59 -18.87
C VAL A 212 4.54 -8.80 -17.82
N THR A 213 3.91 -8.55 -16.68
CA THR A 213 4.42 -7.60 -15.70
C THR A 213 4.14 -7.99 -14.26
N SER A 214 5.09 -7.63 -13.37
CA SER A 214 4.95 -7.71 -11.92
C SER A 214 4.17 -6.50 -11.40
N THR A 215 2.84 -6.51 -11.54
CA THR A 215 1.95 -5.40 -11.18
C THR A 215 0.86 -5.78 -10.17
N GLN A 216 0.45 -4.82 -9.34
CA GLN A 216 -0.69 -4.96 -8.42
C GLN A 216 -2.05 -4.74 -9.11
N ILE A 217 -2.07 -4.20 -10.35
CA ILE A 217 -3.23 -3.58 -11.00
C ILE A 217 -3.37 -3.93 -12.49
N PRO A 218 -3.40 -5.22 -12.88
CA PRO A 218 -3.28 -5.63 -14.29
C PRO A 218 -4.30 -5.00 -15.23
N HIS A 219 -5.57 -4.90 -14.83
CA HIS A 219 -6.61 -4.27 -15.65
C HIS A 219 -6.41 -2.76 -15.85
N ILE A 220 -5.80 -2.08 -14.87
CA ILE A 220 -5.46 -0.66 -14.98
C ILE A 220 -4.22 -0.46 -15.85
N ILE A 221 -3.21 -1.35 -15.76
CA ILE A 221 -2.06 -1.35 -16.68
C ILE A 221 -2.54 -1.43 -18.13
N ARG A 222 -3.50 -2.31 -18.45
CA ARG A 222 -4.11 -2.40 -19.78
C ARG A 222 -4.61 -1.04 -20.27
N ARG A 223 -5.33 -0.31 -19.44
CA ARG A 223 -5.82 1.05 -19.74
C ARG A 223 -4.67 2.03 -19.96
N VAL A 224 -3.74 2.11 -19.03
CA VAL A 224 -2.67 3.13 -19.04
C VAL A 224 -1.74 2.91 -20.24
N VAL A 225 -1.37 1.67 -20.56
CA VAL A 225 -0.58 1.35 -21.76
C VAL A 225 -1.33 1.80 -23.03
N GLY A 226 -2.63 1.53 -23.11
CA GLY A 226 -3.46 2.01 -24.23
C GLY A 226 -3.47 3.53 -24.34
N GLN A 227 -3.61 4.25 -23.23
CA GLN A 227 -3.56 5.72 -23.18
C GLN A 227 -2.19 6.26 -23.64
N ALA A 228 -1.10 5.70 -23.09
CA ALA A 228 0.26 6.14 -23.41
C ALA A 228 0.66 5.93 -24.88
N LEU A 229 0.11 4.89 -25.51
CA LEU A 229 0.37 4.58 -26.91
C LEU A 229 -0.69 5.16 -27.89
N GLY A 230 -1.74 5.78 -27.37
CA GLY A 230 -2.86 6.25 -28.20
C GLY A 230 -3.61 5.11 -28.91
N ARG A 231 -3.64 3.89 -28.31
CA ARG A 231 -4.29 2.70 -28.87
C ARG A 231 -5.56 2.32 -28.10
N PRO A 232 -6.53 1.66 -28.75
CA PRO A 232 -7.65 1.05 -28.04
C PRO A 232 -7.17 0.10 -26.94
N TRP A 233 -7.82 0.12 -25.78
CA TRP A 233 -7.43 -0.75 -24.65
C TRP A 233 -7.56 -2.24 -24.99
N ALA A 234 -8.44 -2.60 -25.94
CA ALA A 234 -8.59 -3.96 -26.44
C ALA A 234 -7.34 -4.48 -27.19
N ASP A 235 -6.51 -3.58 -27.73
CA ASP A 235 -5.26 -3.95 -28.40
C ASP A 235 -4.13 -4.31 -27.42
N ILE A 236 -4.36 -4.09 -26.13
CA ILE A 236 -3.42 -4.39 -25.07
C ILE A 236 -3.91 -5.62 -24.29
N HIS A 237 -3.04 -6.60 -24.13
CA HIS A 237 -3.27 -7.79 -23.34
C HIS A 237 -2.24 -7.84 -22.21
N VAL A 238 -2.69 -7.85 -20.94
CA VAL A 238 -1.79 -7.85 -19.79
C VAL A 238 -1.90 -9.17 -19.03
N ILE A 239 -0.74 -9.75 -18.74
CA ILE A 239 -0.59 -10.97 -17.95
C ILE A 239 0.22 -10.66 -16.70
N LYS A 240 -0.34 -10.97 -15.54
CA LYS A 240 0.28 -10.82 -14.23
C LYS A 240 0.60 -12.18 -13.64
N PRO A 241 1.86 -12.62 -13.60
CA PRO A 241 2.29 -13.83 -12.90
C PRO A 241 2.35 -13.63 -11.38
N TYR A 242 3.03 -14.50 -10.64
CA TYR A 242 3.34 -14.26 -9.23
C TYR A 242 4.20 -13.00 -9.05
N ILE A 243 4.08 -12.36 -7.88
CA ILE A 243 4.77 -11.11 -7.55
C ILE A 243 5.61 -11.30 -6.29
N GLY A 244 6.85 -10.83 -6.33
CA GLY A 244 7.81 -10.85 -5.21
C GLY A 244 7.72 -9.61 -4.30
N GLY A 245 6.49 -9.20 -3.94
CA GLY A 245 6.22 -8.02 -3.13
C GLY A 245 6.01 -6.75 -3.98
N GLY A 246 5.30 -5.78 -3.41
CA GLY A 246 5.03 -4.50 -4.09
C GLY A 246 4.85 -3.36 -3.10
N PHE A 247 4.08 -3.58 -2.03
CA PHE A 247 3.81 -2.63 -0.96
C PHE A 247 3.25 -1.27 -1.43
N GLY A 248 2.69 -1.22 -2.64
CA GLY A 248 2.18 -0.01 -3.28
C GLY A 248 3.05 0.50 -4.44
N ASN A 249 4.36 0.18 -4.51
CA ASN A 249 5.22 0.64 -5.61
C ASN A 249 4.75 0.12 -6.98
N LYS A 250 4.25 -1.11 -7.03
CA LYS A 250 3.74 -1.74 -8.25
C LYS A 250 2.26 -1.42 -8.53
N GLN A 251 1.76 -0.33 -7.95
CA GLN A 251 0.42 0.24 -8.17
C GLN A 251 0.46 1.43 -9.17
N ASP A 252 1.61 1.74 -9.74
CA ASP A 252 1.78 2.70 -10.83
C ASP A 252 2.18 1.95 -12.12
N ALA A 253 1.76 2.47 -13.28
CA ALA A 253 2.25 2.03 -14.59
C ALA A 253 3.53 2.80 -14.94
N LEU A 254 4.69 2.25 -14.62
CA LEU A 254 5.96 2.97 -14.75
C LEU A 254 6.70 2.62 -16.04
N TYR A 255 6.95 1.35 -16.27
CA TYR A 255 7.78 0.85 -17.37
C TYR A 255 7.00 0.07 -18.42
N GLU A 256 5.79 -0.38 -18.08
CA GLU A 256 4.94 -1.13 -19.00
C GLU A 256 4.61 -0.33 -20.27
N PRO A 257 4.28 0.98 -20.20
CA PRO A 257 4.06 1.79 -21.40
C PRO A 257 5.32 1.90 -22.27
N LEU A 258 6.49 2.12 -21.67
CA LEU A 258 7.75 2.21 -22.38
C LEU A 258 8.16 0.87 -23.00
N CYS A 259 8.04 -0.23 -22.25
CA CYS A 259 8.29 -1.58 -22.73
C CYS A 259 7.38 -1.94 -23.92
N ALA A 260 6.08 -1.64 -23.81
CA ALA A 260 5.11 -1.83 -24.87
C ALA A 260 5.41 -0.96 -26.13
N TYR A 261 5.92 0.25 -25.94
CA TYR A 261 6.38 1.08 -27.06
C TYR A 261 7.62 0.47 -27.72
N CYS A 262 8.60 0.05 -26.93
CA CYS A 262 9.85 -0.52 -27.45
C CYS A 262 9.63 -1.75 -28.35
N THR A 263 8.68 -2.65 -28.00
CA THR A 263 8.40 -3.83 -28.86
C THR A 263 7.89 -3.41 -30.23
N THR A 264 7.05 -2.36 -30.32
CA THR A 264 6.56 -1.86 -31.62
C THR A 264 7.69 -1.30 -32.48
N GLN A 265 8.77 -0.82 -31.86
CA GLN A 265 9.92 -0.21 -32.55
C GLN A 265 10.93 -1.23 -33.11
N VAL A 266 10.78 -2.49 -32.71
CA VAL A 266 11.64 -3.60 -33.16
C VAL A 266 10.84 -4.70 -33.88
N GLY A 267 9.71 -4.32 -34.48
CA GLY A 267 8.88 -5.23 -35.31
C GLY A 267 8.14 -6.29 -34.50
N GLY A 268 7.71 -5.96 -33.28
CA GLY A 268 6.94 -6.85 -32.41
C GLY A 268 7.77 -7.93 -31.69
N ARG A 269 9.11 -7.90 -31.83
CA ARG A 269 10.02 -8.82 -31.10
C ARG A 269 9.86 -8.63 -29.59
N PRO A 270 10.01 -9.71 -28.80
CA PRO A 270 10.00 -9.58 -27.34
C PRO A 270 11.09 -8.63 -26.86
N VAL A 271 10.74 -7.71 -25.98
CA VAL A 271 11.66 -6.79 -25.30
C VAL A 271 11.42 -6.87 -23.78
N ARG A 272 12.45 -6.64 -22.98
CA ARG A 272 12.38 -6.65 -21.52
C ARG A 272 12.94 -5.37 -20.92
N VAL A 273 12.28 -4.89 -19.88
CA VAL A 273 12.77 -3.84 -18.99
C VAL A 273 12.91 -4.43 -17.60
N ASP A 274 14.13 -4.46 -17.07
CA ASP A 274 14.44 -4.93 -15.72
C ASP A 274 15.19 -3.83 -15.00
N CYS A 275 14.60 -3.31 -13.93
CA CYS A 275 15.24 -2.30 -13.09
C CYS A 275 16.28 -2.95 -12.18
N SER A 276 17.45 -2.39 -12.09
CA SER A 276 18.40 -2.69 -11.01
C SER A 276 17.84 -2.19 -9.67
N ARG A 277 18.50 -2.57 -8.56
CA ARG A 277 18.13 -2.04 -7.25
C ARG A 277 18.32 -0.53 -7.19
N GLU A 278 19.41 -0.02 -7.74
CA GLU A 278 19.72 1.41 -7.80
C GLU A 278 18.70 2.18 -8.62
N GLU A 279 18.31 1.65 -9.80
CA GLU A 279 17.25 2.25 -10.62
C GLU A 279 15.91 2.26 -9.87
N THR A 280 15.59 1.19 -9.10
CA THR A 280 14.38 1.15 -8.27
C THR A 280 14.36 2.26 -7.21
N PHE A 281 15.51 2.64 -6.65
CA PHE A 281 15.59 3.77 -5.72
C PHE A 281 15.41 5.13 -6.40
N VAL A 282 15.94 5.29 -7.59
CA VAL A 282 16.06 6.59 -8.26
C VAL A 282 14.80 6.92 -9.06
N SER A 283 14.26 5.96 -9.81
CA SER A 283 13.25 6.22 -10.85
C SER A 283 11.85 5.67 -10.53
N ASN A 284 11.71 4.90 -9.45
CA ASN A 284 10.41 4.41 -8.99
C ASN A 284 9.73 5.37 -8.00
N ARG A 285 8.60 4.94 -7.46
CA ARG A 285 7.87 5.69 -6.44
C ARG A 285 8.50 5.55 -5.07
N VAL A 286 8.30 6.58 -4.24
CA VAL A 286 8.77 6.64 -2.86
C VAL A 286 7.60 7.02 -1.94
N ARG A 287 7.75 6.84 -0.62
CA ARG A 287 6.82 7.39 0.36
C ARG A 287 7.01 8.90 0.46
N HIS A 288 5.94 9.67 0.51
CA HIS A 288 5.97 11.11 0.74
C HIS A 288 6.70 11.49 2.02
N ALA A 289 7.64 12.42 1.91
CA ALA A 289 8.05 13.21 3.06
C ALA A 289 6.94 14.22 3.35
N ILE A 290 6.50 14.30 4.59
CA ILE A 290 5.44 15.23 5.01
C ILE A 290 5.87 15.94 6.27
N ARG A 291 5.67 17.26 6.29
CA ARG A 291 5.82 18.13 7.44
C ARG A 291 4.45 18.53 7.94
N PHE A 292 4.20 18.34 9.23
CA PHE A 292 2.95 18.71 9.89
C PHE A 292 3.22 19.82 10.91
N HIS A 293 2.31 20.78 10.96
CA HIS A 293 2.20 21.76 12.03
C HIS A 293 0.87 21.52 12.75
N ILE A 294 0.92 21.15 14.02
CA ILE A 294 -0.27 20.81 14.80
C ILE A 294 -0.38 21.75 15.99
N VAL A 295 -1.55 22.35 16.16
CA VAL A 295 -1.92 23.14 17.34
C VAL A 295 -3.14 22.51 17.99
N SER A 296 -2.98 22.05 19.22
CA SER A 296 -4.05 21.48 20.04
C SER A 296 -4.34 22.37 21.25
N TRP A 297 -5.61 22.67 21.47
CA TRP A 297 -6.09 23.44 22.61
C TRP A 297 -6.86 22.51 23.55
N LEU A 298 -6.40 22.44 24.80
CA LEU A 298 -6.87 21.47 25.78
C LEU A 298 -7.56 22.15 26.93
N ARG A 299 -8.67 21.55 27.39
CA ARG A 299 -9.26 21.88 28.71
C ARG A 299 -8.47 21.19 29.81
N LYS A 300 -8.58 21.69 31.03
CA LYS A 300 -7.90 21.11 32.20
C LYS A 300 -8.34 19.69 32.52
N ASP A 301 -9.52 19.29 32.07
CA ASP A 301 -10.04 17.92 32.22
C ASP A 301 -9.43 16.93 31.21
N GLY A 302 -8.58 17.41 30.30
CA GLY A 302 -7.93 16.62 29.26
C GLY A 302 -8.70 16.50 27.96
N THR A 303 -9.85 17.18 27.78
CA THR A 303 -10.58 17.15 26.52
C THR A 303 -10.04 18.18 25.52
N PHE A 304 -10.12 17.90 24.23
CA PHE A 304 -9.82 18.86 23.18
C PHE A 304 -10.91 19.93 23.08
N ALA A 305 -10.53 21.20 23.16
CA ALA A 305 -11.40 22.34 22.86
C ALA A 305 -11.38 22.66 21.37
N ALA A 306 -10.19 22.68 20.77
CA ALA A 306 -9.99 22.93 19.34
C ALA A 306 -8.67 22.31 18.85
N ARG A 307 -8.61 21.99 17.56
CA ARG A 307 -7.37 21.52 16.89
C ARG A 307 -7.18 22.20 15.54
N LYS A 308 -5.93 22.54 15.20
CA LYS A 308 -5.54 23.00 13.86
C LYS A 308 -4.39 22.15 13.35
N VAL A 309 -4.46 21.77 12.07
CA VAL A 309 -3.44 20.96 11.40
C VAL A 309 -3.10 21.57 10.06
N GLU A 310 -1.84 21.89 9.84
CA GLU A 310 -1.28 22.27 8.54
C GLU A 310 -0.32 21.18 8.07
N CYS A 311 -0.43 20.77 6.79
CA CYS A 311 0.29 19.65 6.23
C CYS A 311 0.96 20.04 4.91
N PHE A 312 2.28 19.88 4.82
CA PHE A 312 3.09 20.14 3.62
C PHE A 312 3.68 18.85 3.10
N SER A 313 3.11 18.33 2.02
CA SER A 313 3.50 17.05 1.45
C SER A 313 4.38 17.23 0.22
N ASN A 314 5.58 16.68 0.27
CA ASN A 314 6.51 16.68 -0.85
C ASN A 314 6.12 15.58 -1.85
N GLN A 315 5.58 16.00 -3.00
CA GLN A 315 5.13 15.10 -4.07
C GLN A 315 6.28 14.58 -4.95
N GLY A 316 7.39 15.29 -5.00
CA GLY A 316 8.39 15.07 -6.03
C GLY A 316 7.91 15.56 -7.41
N ALA A 317 8.48 15.01 -8.47
CA ALA A 317 8.40 15.59 -9.80
C ALA A 317 7.10 15.33 -10.57
N TYR A 318 6.33 14.30 -10.20
CA TYR A 318 5.13 13.85 -10.91
C TYR A 318 3.99 13.52 -9.95
N ALA A 319 2.73 13.70 -10.41
CA ALA A 319 1.54 13.61 -9.58
C ALA A 319 1.29 12.23 -8.97
N SER A 320 1.44 11.14 -9.72
CA SER A 320 1.14 9.80 -9.22
C SER A 320 -0.15 9.78 -8.37
N HIS A 321 -0.10 9.26 -7.15
CA HIS A 321 -1.22 9.19 -6.20
C HIS A 321 -1.32 10.39 -5.23
N GLY A 322 -0.48 11.44 -5.36
CA GLY A 322 -0.28 12.48 -4.35
C GLY A 322 -1.54 13.21 -3.92
N HIS A 323 -2.43 13.49 -4.87
CA HIS A 323 -3.70 14.17 -4.62
C HIS A 323 -4.66 13.40 -3.69
N SER A 324 -4.50 12.08 -3.58
CA SER A 324 -5.36 11.21 -2.75
C SER A 324 -4.69 10.79 -1.44
N ILE A 325 -3.36 10.61 -1.43
CA ILE A 325 -2.61 10.12 -0.28
C ILE A 325 -2.73 11.08 0.91
N VAL A 326 -2.55 12.37 0.65
CA VAL A 326 -2.61 13.41 1.68
C VAL A 326 -4.02 13.53 2.23
N ALA A 327 -5.04 13.50 1.37
CA ALA A 327 -6.43 13.56 1.77
C ALA A 327 -6.80 12.40 2.73
N LYS A 328 -6.31 11.18 2.46
CA LYS A 328 -6.52 10.03 3.36
C LYS A 328 -5.84 10.23 4.71
N GLY A 329 -4.58 10.66 4.72
CA GLY A 329 -3.85 10.95 5.96
C GLY A 329 -4.53 12.03 6.80
N MET A 330 -4.99 13.12 6.18
CA MET A 330 -5.67 14.22 6.86
C MET A 330 -7.03 13.83 7.43
N GLY A 331 -7.75 12.89 6.79
CA GLY A 331 -9.01 12.36 7.30
C GLY A 331 -8.88 11.72 8.69
N SER A 332 -7.71 11.18 9.04
CA SER A 332 -7.49 10.58 10.35
C SER A 332 -7.61 11.59 11.50
N PHE A 333 -7.11 12.80 11.34
CA PHE A 333 -7.15 13.81 12.41
C PHE A 333 -8.58 14.16 12.88
N ALA A 334 -9.56 14.08 11.96
CA ALA A 334 -10.95 14.34 12.28
C ALA A 334 -11.68 13.16 12.96
N GLN A 335 -11.18 11.96 12.75
CA GLN A 335 -11.87 10.72 13.11
C GLN A 335 -11.19 9.97 14.26
N HIS A 336 -9.86 9.94 14.29
CA HIS A 336 -9.09 9.21 15.29
C HIS A 336 -9.31 9.77 16.70
N TYR A 337 -9.10 11.07 16.87
CA TYR A 337 -9.43 11.82 18.09
C TYR A 337 -10.46 12.91 17.76
N PRO A 338 -11.76 12.59 17.74
CA PRO A 338 -12.79 13.53 17.33
C PRO A 338 -12.76 14.82 18.16
N CYS A 339 -12.75 15.95 17.46
CA CYS A 339 -12.84 17.27 18.04
C CYS A 339 -13.95 18.06 17.33
N ASP A 340 -14.75 18.83 18.10
CA ASP A 340 -15.89 19.57 17.53
C ASP A 340 -15.45 20.83 16.79
N ASN A 341 -14.31 21.40 17.13
CA ASN A 341 -13.81 22.61 16.51
C ASN A 341 -12.44 22.32 15.88
N MET A 342 -12.40 22.21 14.55
CA MET A 342 -11.20 21.80 13.85
C MET A 342 -11.01 22.55 12.52
N GLU A 343 -9.78 22.98 12.29
CA GLU A 343 -9.32 23.48 11.00
C GLU A 343 -8.16 22.63 10.50
N SER A 344 -8.17 22.27 9.23
CA SER A 344 -7.00 21.68 8.60
C SER A 344 -6.79 22.19 7.19
N ASP A 345 -5.53 22.35 6.81
CA ASP A 345 -5.06 22.70 5.48
C ASP A 345 -3.92 21.78 5.09
N ALA A 346 -4.00 21.19 3.91
CA ALA A 346 -2.98 20.28 3.40
C ALA A 346 -2.62 20.60 1.95
N TRP A 347 -1.35 20.82 1.72
CA TRP A 347 -0.79 21.09 0.39
C TRP A 347 0.06 19.92 -0.08
N THR A 348 -0.25 19.40 -1.26
CA THR A 348 0.58 18.47 -2.00
C THR A 348 1.35 19.27 -3.05
N VAL A 349 2.68 19.25 -2.99
CA VAL A 349 3.52 20.19 -3.71
C VAL A 349 4.60 19.49 -4.53
N PHE A 350 4.71 19.84 -5.80
CA PHE A 350 5.76 19.35 -6.68
C PHE A 350 7.14 19.88 -6.27
N THR A 351 8.16 19.03 -6.34
CA THR A 351 9.57 19.36 -6.15
C THR A 351 10.45 18.54 -7.08
N ASN A 352 11.73 18.90 -7.21
CA ASN A 352 12.67 18.16 -8.06
C ASN A 352 13.25 16.90 -7.38
N ARG A 353 12.39 16.12 -6.69
CA ARG A 353 12.71 14.80 -6.11
C ARG A 353 12.03 13.69 -6.90
N PRO A 354 12.45 12.42 -6.71
CA PRO A 354 11.69 11.28 -7.22
C PRO A 354 10.23 11.38 -6.82
N ALA A 355 9.32 11.00 -7.75
CA ALA A 355 7.91 11.13 -7.51
C ALA A 355 7.44 10.24 -6.37
N ALA A 356 6.73 10.82 -5.41
CA ALA A 356 6.11 10.06 -4.34
C ALA A 356 4.79 9.42 -4.83
N GLY A 357 4.48 8.23 -4.31
CA GLY A 357 3.32 7.46 -4.69
C GLY A 357 2.79 6.60 -3.55
N ALA A 358 1.99 5.60 -3.91
CA ALA A 358 1.44 4.68 -2.94
C ALA A 358 2.54 3.88 -2.23
N MET A 359 2.51 3.85 -0.90
CA MET A 359 3.27 2.93 -0.07
C MET A 359 2.42 2.49 1.11
N ARG A 360 2.55 1.25 1.55
CA ARG A 360 1.79 0.58 2.62
C ARG A 360 1.36 1.56 3.72
N GLY A 361 0.04 1.75 3.88
CA GLY A 361 -0.55 2.73 4.79
C GLY A 361 -1.05 4.03 4.13
N TYR A 362 -0.59 4.39 2.92
CA TYR A 362 -1.15 5.45 2.05
C TYR A 362 -1.40 6.78 2.78
N GLY A 363 -0.35 7.38 3.35
CA GLY A 363 -0.40 8.64 4.13
C GLY A 363 -0.64 8.45 5.63
N MET A 364 -1.21 7.33 6.05
CA MET A 364 -1.50 7.06 7.46
C MET A 364 -0.26 6.93 8.35
N PRO A 365 0.85 6.26 7.95
CA PRO A 365 2.04 6.21 8.80
C PRO A 365 2.61 7.59 9.14
N GLN A 366 2.56 8.53 8.18
CA GLN A 366 3.01 9.91 8.40
C GLN A 366 2.05 10.66 9.32
N ALA A 367 0.74 10.62 9.02
CA ALA A 367 -0.28 11.27 9.83
C ALA A 367 -0.34 10.70 11.25
N SER A 368 -0.25 9.38 11.41
CA SER A 368 -0.22 8.73 12.73
C SER A 368 1.01 9.10 13.53
N PHE A 369 2.19 9.26 12.89
CA PHE A 369 3.37 9.73 13.60
C PHE A 369 3.14 11.12 14.20
N ALA A 370 2.65 12.05 13.41
CA ALA A 370 2.41 13.43 13.84
C ALA A 370 1.29 13.54 14.88
N ASP A 371 0.16 12.84 14.64
CA ASP A 371 -0.99 12.89 15.54
C ASP A 371 -0.69 12.26 16.90
N GLU A 372 -0.13 11.06 16.92
CA GLU A 372 0.21 10.32 18.14
C GLU A 372 1.36 10.95 18.95
N ALA A 373 2.30 11.63 18.27
CA ALA A 373 3.32 12.43 18.92
C ALA A 373 2.69 13.66 19.60
N ASN A 374 1.81 14.40 18.91
CA ASN A 374 1.10 15.53 19.48
C ASN A 374 0.19 15.13 20.65
N VAL A 375 -0.47 13.97 20.55
CA VAL A 375 -1.31 13.41 21.63
C VAL A 375 -0.49 13.12 22.90
N ASP A 376 0.71 12.58 22.76
CA ASP A 376 1.62 12.35 23.90
C ASP A 376 2.13 13.67 24.49
N ASP A 377 2.44 14.65 23.65
CA ASP A 377 2.85 16.00 24.08
C ASP A 377 1.70 16.71 24.82
N CYS A 378 0.45 16.49 24.39
CA CYS A 378 -0.76 16.97 25.09
C CYS A 378 -0.90 16.32 26.49
N ALA A 379 -0.74 15.00 26.58
CA ALA A 379 -0.79 14.29 27.84
C ALA A 379 0.30 14.79 28.82
N LYS A 380 1.52 14.98 28.31
CA LYS A 380 2.65 15.52 29.07
C LYS A 380 2.36 16.94 29.58
N ALA A 381 1.83 17.83 28.74
CA ALA A 381 1.50 19.20 29.12
C ALA A 381 0.44 19.28 30.23
N LEU A 382 -0.43 18.31 30.32
CA LEU A 382 -1.46 18.17 31.35
C LEU A 382 -0.98 17.40 32.60
N GLY A 383 0.19 16.75 32.53
CA GLY A 383 0.64 15.80 33.56
C GLY A 383 -0.24 14.55 33.66
N MET A 384 -0.92 14.19 32.58
CA MET A 384 -1.75 12.98 32.48
C MET A 384 -0.94 11.79 31.98
N ASP A 385 -1.36 10.59 32.41
CA ASP A 385 -0.86 9.35 31.82
C ASP A 385 -1.26 9.29 30.32
N PRO A 386 -0.32 9.03 29.38
CA PRO A 386 -0.59 9.04 27.94
C PRO A 386 -1.65 8.03 27.52
N LEU A 387 -1.73 6.87 28.18
CA LEU A 387 -2.74 5.87 27.89
C LEU A 387 -4.12 6.31 28.39
N ALA A 388 -4.19 6.94 29.58
CA ALA A 388 -5.44 7.48 30.11
C ALA A 388 -5.98 8.62 29.23
N PHE A 389 -5.10 9.50 28.73
CA PHE A 389 -5.47 10.56 27.79
C PHE A 389 -6.08 10.00 26.51
N ARG A 390 -5.48 8.93 25.92
CA ARG A 390 -6.03 8.23 24.75
C ARG A 390 -7.37 7.59 25.07
N MET A 391 -7.48 6.85 26.16
CA MET A 391 -8.74 6.22 26.57
C MET A 391 -9.91 7.20 26.69
N GLN A 392 -9.62 8.45 27.05
CA GLN A 392 -10.62 9.51 27.21
C GLN A 392 -11.06 10.10 25.85
N ASN A 393 -10.10 10.40 24.96
CA ASN A 393 -10.32 11.25 23.78
C ASN A 393 -10.51 10.48 22.48
N ILE A 394 -10.15 9.18 22.43
CA ILE A 394 -10.23 8.40 21.21
C ILE A 394 -11.68 8.15 20.79
N MET A 395 -11.90 8.01 19.48
CA MET A 395 -13.20 7.74 18.87
C MET A 395 -14.03 6.74 19.71
N PRO A 396 -15.23 7.11 20.17
CA PRO A 396 -16.08 6.23 20.98
C PRO A 396 -16.84 5.23 20.12
N GLN A 397 -17.35 4.17 20.76
CA GLN A 397 -18.37 3.32 20.16
C GLN A 397 -19.61 4.16 19.78
N GLY A 398 -20.21 3.88 18.63
CA GLY A 398 -21.36 4.60 18.08
C GLY A 398 -21.01 5.89 17.35
N PHE A 399 -19.72 6.23 17.23
CA PHE A 399 -19.30 7.35 16.40
C PHE A 399 -19.67 7.06 14.93
N GLU A 400 -20.29 8.04 14.27
CA GLU A 400 -20.58 8.03 12.84
C GLU A 400 -19.77 9.10 12.13
N ASP A 401 -19.08 8.70 11.06
CA ASP A 401 -18.34 9.63 10.22
C ASP A 401 -19.30 10.44 9.34
N GLY A 402 -19.20 11.76 9.38
CA GLY A 402 -20.05 12.67 8.62
C GLY A 402 -19.88 12.63 7.10
N PHE A 403 -18.81 11.98 6.59
CA PHE A 403 -18.53 11.89 5.16
C PHE A 403 -18.92 10.54 4.54
N SER A 404 -18.44 9.45 5.13
CA SER A 404 -18.70 8.10 4.62
C SER A 404 -19.89 7.41 5.28
N HIS A 405 -20.44 7.98 6.35
CA HIS A 405 -21.49 7.41 7.19
C HIS A 405 -21.10 6.05 7.80
N ASN A 406 -19.80 5.78 7.94
CA ASN A 406 -19.33 4.61 8.65
C ASN A 406 -19.58 4.76 10.15
N VAL A 407 -19.99 3.67 10.75
CA VAL A 407 -20.26 3.60 12.18
C VAL A 407 -19.19 2.77 12.87
N ASN A 408 -18.68 3.26 14.00
CA ASN A 408 -17.86 2.46 14.91
C ASN A 408 -18.76 1.58 15.78
N TYR A 409 -18.96 0.33 15.39
CA TYR A 409 -19.90 -0.57 16.06
C TYR A 409 -19.44 -1.08 17.43
N TYR A 410 -18.12 -1.05 17.71
CA TYR A 410 -17.52 -1.68 18.89
C TYR A 410 -16.53 -0.73 19.60
N ASP A 411 -16.25 -0.98 20.87
CA ASP A 411 -15.22 -0.24 21.62
C ASP A 411 -13.81 -0.79 21.38
N SER A 412 -13.53 -1.11 20.13
CA SER A 412 -12.31 -1.84 19.68
C SER A 412 -11.02 -1.20 20.14
N TYR A 413 -10.91 0.14 20.13
CA TYR A 413 -9.72 0.83 20.60
C TYR A 413 -9.39 0.52 22.05
N ARG A 414 -10.39 0.68 22.93
CA ARG A 414 -10.17 0.44 24.37
C ARG A 414 -9.92 -1.01 24.65
N ASP A 415 -10.52 -1.92 23.89
CA ASP A 415 -10.25 -3.35 24.03
C ASP A 415 -8.83 -3.70 23.56
N CYS A 416 -8.36 -3.17 22.44
CA CYS A 416 -6.97 -3.35 21.98
C CYS A 416 -5.98 -2.77 23.01
N MET A 417 -6.22 -1.55 23.51
CA MET A 417 -5.35 -0.93 24.51
C MET A 417 -5.29 -1.72 25.83
N LYS A 418 -6.40 -2.31 26.27
CA LYS A 418 -6.41 -3.20 27.47
C LYS A 418 -5.53 -4.44 27.27
N VAL A 419 -5.59 -5.05 26.09
CA VAL A 419 -4.77 -6.22 25.73
C VAL A 419 -3.28 -5.85 25.73
N GLY A 420 -2.91 -4.79 25.01
CA GLY A 420 -1.53 -4.32 24.93
C GLY A 420 -0.96 -3.87 26.27
N ARG A 421 -1.74 -3.10 27.07
CA ARG A 421 -1.38 -2.69 28.44
C ARG A 421 -1.01 -3.87 29.32
N LYS A 422 -1.81 -4.95 29.24
CA LYS A 422 -1.57 -6.17 30.02
C LYS A 422 -0.32 -6.92 29.55
N TYR A 423 -0.16 -7.09 28.24
CA TYR A 423 0.98 -7.82 27.67
C TYR A 423 2.31 -7.18 28.05
N ILE A 424 2.45 -5.87 27.78
CA ILE A 424 3.70 -5.15 28.00
C ILE A 424 3.99 -4.87 29.49
N ASP A 425 3.02 -5.15 30.39
CA ASP A 425 3.09 -4.80 31.82
C ASP A 425 3.28 -3.29 32.06
N TYR A 426 2.46 -2.51 31.35
CA TYR A 426 2.57 -1.06 31.22
C TYR A 426 2.69 -0.35 32.56
N ASP A 427 1.76 -0.58 33.48
CA ASP A 427 1.67 0.16 34.74
C ASP A 427 2.92 -0.04 35.64
N ARG A 428 3.40 -1.27 35.73
CA ARG A 428 4.61 -1.57 36.50
C ARG A 428 5.84 -0.94 35.87
N LYS A 429 6.02 -1.12 34.53
CA LYS A 429 7.18 -0.59 33.81
C LYS A 429 7.23 0.93 33.85
N VAL A 430 6.13 1.64 33.61
CA VAL A 430 6.08 3.11 33.73
C VAL A 430 6.47 3.56 35.14
N ALA A 431 5.96 2.92 36.20
CA ALA A 431 6.28 3.27 37.60
C ALA A 431 7.73 2.95 37.99
N GLU A 432 8.33 1.92 37.41
CA GLU A 432 9.74 1.56 37.64
C GLU A 432 10.67 2.48 36.88
N TYR A 433 10.44 2.69 35.56
CA TYR A 433 11.29 3.47 34.68
C TYR A 433 11.30 4.97 35.02
N ALA A 434 10.20 5.50 35.56
CA ALA A 434 10.15 6.88 36.04
C ALA A 434 11.18 7.21 37.15
N LYS A 435 11.82 6.20 37.78
CA LYS A 435 12.84 6.37 38.78
C LYS A 435 14.27 6.40 38.24
N GLU A 436 14.43 6.09 36.95
CA GLU A 436 15.75 6.01 36.35
C GLU A 436 16.28 7.41 35.98
N THR A 437 17.51 7.70 36.41
CA THR A 437 18.19 8.98 36.18
C THR A 437 19.58 8.80 35.57
N GLY A 438 19.97 7.55 35.31
CA GLY A 438 21.29 7.22 34.74
C GLY A 438 21.43 7.53 33.27
N PRO A 439 22.62 7.21 32.67
CA PRO A 439 22.87 7.39 31.25
C PRO A 439 22.10 6.40 30.38
N ILE A 440 21.73 5.25 30.93
CA ILE A 440 20.85 4.27 30.26
C ILE A 440 19.50 4.34 30.97
N ARG A 441 18.46 4.51 30.18
CA ARG A 441 17.07 4.63 30.65
C ARG A 441 16.14 3.76 29.83
N HIS A 442 15.08 3.31 30.45
CA HIS A 442 14.02 2.55 29.81
C HIS A 442 12.76 3.40 29.66
N GLY A 443 11.95 3.06 28.66
CA GLY A 443 10.67 3.73 28.45
C GLY A 443 9.66 2.81 27.80
N VAL A 444 8.39 3.05 28.12
CA VAL A 444 7.26 2.40 27.46
C VAL A 444 6.41 3.46 26.78
N GLY A 445 6.17 3.27 25.48
CA GLY A 445 5.31 4.14 24.68
C GLY A 445 4.12 3.40 24.12
N VAL A 446 3.05 4.15 23.88
CA VAL A 446 1.83 3.66 23.24
C VAL A 446 1.46 4.59 22.09
N ALA A 447 0.98 4.00 21.00
CA ALA A 447 0.34 4.71 19.91
C ALA A 447 -0.81 3.87 19.37
N THR A 448 -1.86 4.55 18.93
CA THR A 448 -3.02 3.90 18.32
C THR A 448 -3.03 4.12 16.81
N PHE A 449 -3.88 3.42 16.09
CA PHE A 449 -4.11 3.67 14.66
C PHE A 449 -5.58 3.49 14.30
N TRP A 450 -5.98 4.28 13.33
CA TRP A 450 -7.23 4.18 12.60
C TRP A 450 -6.93 3.87 11.13
N TYR A 451 -7.77 3.07 10.49
CA TYR A 451 -7.65 2.82 9.07
C TYR A 451 -9.01 2.49 8.45
N ASN A 452 -9.39 3.20 7.39
CA ASN A 452 -10.59 2.86 6.62
C ASN A 452 -10.28 1.80 5.58
N THR A 453 -11.08 0.75 5.53
CA THR A 453 -10.99 -0.34 4.56
C THR A 453 -11.51 0.14 3.21
N ALA A 454 -10.79 -0.16 2.12
CA ALA A 454 -11.20 0.21 0.77
C ALA A 454 -11.24 1.74 0.52
N VAL A 455 -11.88 2.19 -0.56
CA VAL A 455 -11.86 3.59 -1.01
C VAL A 455 -13.25 4.22 -1.18
N TYR A 456 -14.33 3.48 -0.94
CA TYR A 456 -15.67 4.05 -0.95
C TYR A 456 -15.84 5.11 0.18
N PRO A 457 -16.53 6.23 -0.04
CA PRO A 457 -17.27 6.67 -1.23
C PRO A 457 -16.46 7.48 -2.25
N ILE A 458 -15.14 7.65 -2.04
CA ILE A 458 -14.30 8.52 -2.87
C ILE A 458 -14.16 7.99 -4.29
N SER A 459 -14.11 6.67 -4.45
CA SER A 459 -13.94 5.99 -5.73
C SER A 459 -14.81 4.74 -5.85
N LEU A 460 -14.90 4.20 -7.07
CA LEU A 460 -15.57 2.94 -7.34
C LEU A 460 -14.95 1.80 -6.52
N GLU A 461 -15.80 1.00 -5.88
CA GLU A 461 -15.43 -0.24 -5.21
C GLU A 461 -16.20 -1.41 -5.79
N THR A 462 -15.53 -2.23 -6.59
CA THR A 462 -16.10 -3.44 -7.19
C THR A 462 -15.13 -4.60 -7.08
N SER A 463 -15.69 -5.81 -7.06
CA SER A 463 -14.94 -7.06 -7.16
C SER A 463 -15.72 -8.06 -8.01
N SER A 464 -15.03 -8.79 -8.86
CA SER A 464 -15.64 -9.81 -9.73
C SER A 464 -15.00 -11.16 -9.51
N ASN A 465 -15.80 -12.19 -9.62
CA ASN A 465 -15.39 -13.60 -9.47
C ASN A 465 -16.04 -14.47 -10.50
N ARG A 466 -15.30 -15.47 -10.97
CA ARG A 466 -15.79 -16.61 -11.76
C ARG A 466 -15.43 -17.90 -11.05
N MET A 467 -16.38 -18.82 -10.95
CA MET A 467 -16.20 -20.14 -10.39
C MET A 467 -16.79 -21.20 -11.32
N GLN A 468 -16.12 -22.35 -11.41
CA GLN A 468 -16.60 -23.51 -12.17
C GLN A 468 -16.43 -24.78 -11.38
N LEU A 469 -17.42 -25.68 -11.46
CA LEU A 469 -17.35 -27.02 -10.91
C LEU A 469 -16.55 -27.90 -11.86
N ASN A 470 -15.45 -28.48 -11.38
CA ASN A 470 -14.62 -29.45 -12.14
C ASN A 470 -15.21 -30.86 -12.09
N LEU A 471 -14.82 -31.71 -13.06
CA LEU A 471 -15.33 -33.06 -13.18
C LEU A 471 -15.01 -33.98 -12.00
N ASP A 472 -13.98 -33.67 -11.23
CA ASP A 472 -13.58 -34.38 -10.01
C ASP A 472 -14.28 -33.85 -8.73
N GLY A 473 -15.19 -32.89 -8.88
CA GLY A 473 -15.92 -32.28 -7.78
C GLY A 473 -15.19 -31.12 -7.08
N THR A 474 -13.98 -30.76 -7.53
CA THR A 474 -13.27 -29.55 -7.08
C THR A 474 -13.80 -28.32 -7.78
N VAL A 475 -13.38 -27.13 -7.34
CA VAL A 475 -13.81 -25.85 -7.91
C VAL A 475 -12.60 -25.06 -8.38
N THR A 476 -12.61 -24.59 -9.63
CA THR A 476 -11.65 -23.60 -10.12
C THR A 476 -12.24 -22.20 -9.93
N MET A 477 -11.44 -21.30 -9.39
CA MET A 477 -11.83 -19.93 -9.10
C MET A 477 -10.88 -18.92 -9.76
N GLN A 478 -11.44 -17.92 -10.41
CA GLN A 478 -10.74 -16.73 -10.91
C GLN A 478 -11.27 -15.50 -10.19
N CYS A 479 -10.37 -14.76 -9.53
CA CYS A 479 -10.70 -13.52 -8.82
C CYS A 479 -10.05 -12.33 -9.51
N GLY A 480 -10.78 -11.23 -9.64
CA GLY A 480 -10.24 -9.96 -10.15
C GLY A 480 -9.25 -9.29 -9.20
N GLU A 481 -9.23 -9.69 -7.93
CA GLU A 481 -8.33 -9.16 -6.91
C GLU A 481 -6.98 -9.90 -6.91
N THR A 482 -5.89 -9.18 -6.65
CA THR A 482 -4.52 -9.61 -7.00
C THR A 482 -3.74 -10.18 -5.82
N GLU A 483 -3.22 -11.40 -5.92
CA GLU A 483 -2.18 -11.95 -5.02
C GLU A 483 -0.85 -11.25 -5.30
N ILE A 484 -0.21 -10.70 -4.26
CA ILE A 484 1.08 -9.99 -4.32
C ILE A 484 2.11 -10.50 -3.29
N GLY A 485 1.85 -11.66 -2.71
CA GLY A 485 2.67 -12.29 -1.67
C GLY A 485 1.99 -12.34 -0.29
N GLN A 486 0.89 -11.63 -0.08
CA GLN A 486 0.19 -11.51 1.20
C GLN A 486 -0.62 -12.77 1.60
N GLY A 487 -0.89 -13.68 0.66
CA GLY A 487 -1.65 -14.91 0.92
C GLY A 487 -3.14 -14.83 0.61
N ALA A 488 -3.54 -13.89 -0.24
CA ALA A 488 -4.92 -13.68 -0.64
C ALA A 488 -5.55 -14.95 -1.25
N ASP A 489 -4.85 -15.66 -2.12
CA ASP A 489 -5.34 -16.89 -2.77
C ASP A 489 -5.76 -17.95 -1.74
N THR A 490 -5.01 -18.08 -0.65
CA THR A 490 -5.37 -19.02 0.44
C THR A 490 -6.63 -18.58 1.17
N ALA A 491 -6.74 -17.28 1.48
CA ALA A 491 -7.94 -16.73 2.11
C ALA A 491 -9.16 -16.88 1.19
N TYR A 492 -9.01 -16.68 -0.11
CA TYR A 492 -10.07 -16.87 -1.10
C TYR A 492 -10.51 -18.33 -1.20
N ALA A 493 -9.55 -19.27 -1.19
CA ALA A 493 -9.87 -20.69 -1.17
C ALA A 493 -10.66 -21.08 0.09
N GLN A 494 -10.29 -20.59 1.29
CA GLN A 494 -11.01 -20.82 2.53
C GLN A 494 -12.44 -20.28 2.48
N MET A 495 -12.60 -19.02 2.06
CA MET A 495 -13.93 -18.39 1.93
C MET A 495 -14.83 -19.12 0.92
N THR A 496 -14.26 -19.52 -0.22
CA THR A 496 -14.98 -20.26 -1.28
C THR A 496 -15.43 -21.64 -0.79
N ALA A 497 -14.54 -22.37 -0.11
CA ALA A 497 -14.86 -23.67 0.46
C ALA A 497 -16.03 -23.60 1.45
N ASP A 498 -16.06 -22.57 2.31
CA ASP A 498 -17.13 -22.37 3.27
C ASP A 498 -18.47 -22.06 2.60
N VAL A 499 -18.48 -21.17 1.60
CA VAL A 499 -19.71 -20.80 0.89
C VAL A 499 -20.32 -21.98 0.16
N LEU A 500 -19.48 -22.80 -0.47
CA LEU A 500 -19.91 -23.96 -1.26
C LEU A 500 -20.15 -25.20 -0.44
N GLY A 501 -19.71 -25.26 0.82
CA GLY A 501 -19.78 -26.46 1.66
C GLY A 501 -18.83 -27.56 1.22
N LEU A 502 -17.62 -27.21 0.73
CA LEU A 502 -16.59 -28.17 0.36
C LEU A 502 -15.91 -28.77 1.59
N LYS A 503 -15.26 -29.90 1.43
CA LYS A 503 -14.57 -30.61 2.52
C LYS A 503 -13.32 -29.87 2.98
N SER A 504 -12.63 -29.21 2.06
CA SER A 504 -11.35 -28.56 2.32
C SER A 504 -11.15 -27.35 1.40
N TYR A 505 -10.41 -26.35 1.88
CA TYR A 505 -9.93 -25.24 1.04
C TYR A 505 -9.05 -25.74 -0.13
N LYS A 506 -8.43 -26.93 -0.01
CA LYS A 506 -7.63 -27.56 -1.07
C LYS A 506 -8.45 -28.05 -2.25
N ASP A 507 -9.77 -28.16 -2.08
CA ASP A 507 -10.70 -28.49 -3.17
C ASP A 507 -11.02 -27.25 -4.03
N VAL A 508 -10.40 -26.09 -3.73
CA VAL A 508 -10.52 -24.86 -4.51
C VAL A 508 -9.18 -24.53 -5.17
N HIS A 509 -9.16 -24.51 -6.50
CA HIS A 509 -8.01 -24.11 -7.31
C HIS A 509 -8.13 -22.65 -7.67
N VAL A 510 -7.43 -21.78 -6.94
CA VAL A 510 -7.37 -20.34 -7.25
C VAL A 510 -6.36 -20.11 -8.36
N VAL A 511 -6.80 -19.49 -9.45
CA VAL A 511 -5.92 -19.10 -10.56
C VAL A 511 -5.23 -17.78 -10.21
N SER A 512 -4.01 -17.86 -9.71
CA SER A 512 -3.23 -16.70 -9.22
C SER A 512 -2.65 -15.84 -10.36
N CYS A 513 -2.35 -16.44 -11.51
CA CYS A 513 -1.95 -15.71 -12.70
C CYS A 513 -3.18 -15.02 -13.31
N GLN A 514 -3.17 -13.69 -13.32
CA GLN A 514 -4.25 -12.92 -13.91
C GLN A 514 -3.94 -12.55 -15.36
N ASP A 515 -4.94 -12.69 -16.19
CA ASP A 515 -4.92 -12.42 -17.63
C ASP A 515 -6.13 -11.53 -17.95
N THR A 516 -5.89 -10.35 -18.45
CA THR A 516 -6.96 -9.34 -18.68
C THR A 516 -7.97 -9.74 -19.73
N ASP A 517 -7.73 -10.79 -20.49
CA ASP A 517 -8.69 -11.30 -21.48
C ASP A 517 -9.66 -12.33 -20.88
N ILE A 518 -9.26 -13.02 -19.82
CA ILE A 518 -10.04 -14.13 -19.25
C ILE A 518 -10.36 -13.98 -17.76
N THR A 519 -9.55 -13.26 -16.99
CA THR A 519 -9.82 -13.01 -15.58
C THR A 519 -10.92 -11.96 -15.42
N PRO A 520 -11.95 -12.19 -14.59
CA PRO A 520 -12.95 -11.16 -14.32
C PRO A 520 -12.32 -9.86 -13.85
N THR A 521 -12.92 -8.74 -14.24
CA THR A 521 -12.36 -7.41 -13.93
C THR A 521 -12.28 -7.17 -12.42
N GLY A 522 -11.11 -6.74 -11.96
CA GLY A 522 -10.86 -6.30 -10.60
C GLY A 522 -9.98 -5.05 -10.57
N LEU A 523 -10.01 -4.37 -9.45
CA LEU A 523 -9.28 -3.11 -9.28
C LEU A 523 -7.85 -3.31 -8.76
N GLY A 524 -7.53 -4.51 -8.24
CA GLY A 524 -6.19 -4.88 -7.81
C GLY A 524 -5.98 -4.83 -6.28
N ALA A 525 -4.70 -4.92 -5.87
CA ALA A 525 -4.27 -5.00 -4.49
C ALA A 525 -3.84 -3.63 -3.95
N TYR A 526 -4.71 -2.96 -3.19
CA TYR A 526 -4.45 -1.69 -2.51
C TYR A 526 -5.50 -1.42 -1.40
N ALA A 527 -5.31 -0.38 -0.59
CA ALA A 527 -6.22 0.10 0.45
C ALA A 527 -6.73 -1.00 1.40
N SER A 528 -5.97 -2.07 1.59
CA SER A 528 -6.29 -3.25 2.41
C SER A 528 -7.70 -3.82 2.16
N ARG A 529 -8.18 -3.68 0.92
CA ARG A 529 -9.56 -3.94 0.51
C ARG A 529 -9.89 -5.42 0.25
N GLN A 530 -8.89 -6.23 -0.04
CA GLN A 530 -9.09 -7.51 -0.74
C GLN A 530 -9.99 -8.51 0.01
N THR A 531 -9.73 -8.85 1.27
CA THR A 531 -10.59 -9.79 2.02
C THR A 531 -12.00 -9.24 2.22
N TYR A 532 -12.13 -7.92 2.36
CA TYR A 532 -13.42 -7.25 2.49
C TYR A 532 -14.18 -7.25 1.15
N THR A 533 -13.55 -6.76 0.08
CA THR A 533 -14.21 -6.60 -1.23
C THR A 533 -14.40 -7.92 -1.96
N ALA A 534 -13.36 -8.76 -2.04
CA ALA A 534 -13.48 -10.09 -2.65
C ALA A 534 -14.44 -10.99 -1.87
N GLY A 535 -14.54 -10.81 -0.54
CA GLY A 535 -15.50 -11.55 0.27
C GLY A 535 -16.94 -11.43 -0.23
N PHE A 536 -17.37 -10.23 -0.66
CA PHE A 536 -18.70 -10.04 -1.23
C PHE A 536 -18.87 -10.78 -2.56
N SER A 537 -17.93 -10.64 -3.49
CA SER A 537 -18.03 -11.30 -4.80
C SER A 537 -17.89 -12.82 -4.69
N ILE A 538 -17.02 -13.31 -3.80
CA ILE A 538 -16.88 -14.75 -3.50
C ILE A 538 -18.21 -15.32 -2.96
N ARG A 539 -18.79 -14.64 -1.98
CA ARG A 539 -20.07 -15.08 -1.42
C ARG A 539 -21.17 -15.08 -2.47
N GLN A 540 -21.30 -14.02 -3.25
CA GLN A 540 -22.34 -13.92 -4.28
C GLN A 540 -22.14 -14.97 -5.38
N THR A 541 -20.95 -15.10 -5.94
CA THR A 541 -20.65 -16.07 -7.01
C THR A 541 -20.77 -17.50 -6.49
N GLY A 542 -20.29 -17.77 -5.26
CA GLY A 542 -20.40 -19.09 -4.64
C GLY A 542 -21.84 -19.50 -4.40
N LEU A 543 -22.70 -18.60 -3.93
CA LEU A 543 -24.13 -18.89 -3.77
C LEU A 543 -24.82 -19.15 -5.12
N LEU A 544 -24.47 -18.37 -6.17
CA LEU A 544 -24.98 -18.62 -7.53
C LEU A 544 -24.54 -19.98 -8.08
N LEU A 545 -23.28 -20.35 -7.87
CA LEU A 545 -22.76 -21.65 -8.29
C LEU A 545 -23.46 -22.78 -7.52
N LYS A 546 -23.60 -22.65 -6.20
CA LYS A 546 -24.30 -23.60 -5.33
C LYS A 546 -25.74 -23.80 -5.77
N GLU A 547 -26.46 -22.72 -6.07
CA GLU A 547 -27.83 -22.78 -6.57
C GLU A 547 -27.90 -23.56 -7.89
N LYS A 548 -27.04 -23.29 -8.86
CA LYS A 548 -27.00 -24.02 -10.14
C LYS A 548 -26.71 -25.51 -9.94
N ILE A 549 -25.77 -25.86 -9.06
CA ILE A 549 -25.47 -27.24 -8.70
C ILE A 549 -26.72 -27.94 -8.15
N LEU A 550 -27.38 -27.32 -7.19
CA LEU A 550 -28.57 -27.89 -6.57
C LEU A 550 -29.77 -27.94 -7.52
N GLN A 551 -29.91 -26.98 -8.43
CA GLN A 551 -30.93 -27.04 -9.51
C GLN A 551 -30.70 -28.23 -10.42
N TYR A 552 -29.45 -28.46 -10.86
CA TYR A 552 -29.14 -29.65 -11.66
C TYR A 552 -29.38 -30.95 -10.89
N ALA A 553 -29.06 -30.99 -9.61
CA ALA A 553 -29.30 -32.11 -8.73
C ALA A 553 -30.81 -32.42 -8.56
N THR A 554 -31.71 -31.46 -8.70
CA THR A 554 -33.16 -31.67 -8.65
C THR A 554 -33.63 -32.69 -9.71
N ASP A 555 -33.09 -32.56 -10.93
CA ASP A 555 -33.45 -33.47 -12.02
C ASP A 555 -32.99 -34.92 -11.75
N LEU A 556 -31.86 -35.09 -11.07
CA LEU A 556 -31.25 -36.40 -10.77
C LEU A 556 -31.84 -37.08 -9.53
N THR A 557 -32.10 -36.27 -8.48
CA THR A 557 -32.48 -36.76 -7.16
C THR A 557 -34.00 -36.70 -6.91
N ARG A 558 -34.73 -35.96 -7.74
CA ARG A 558 -36.15 -35.62 -7.55
C ARG A 558 -36.43 -34.94 -6.22
N GLN A 559 -35.44 -34.26 -5.64
CA GLN A 559 -35.58 -33.40 -4.46
C GLN A 559 -35.69 -31.94 -4.91
N ALA A 560 -36.49 -31.14 -4.22
CA ALA A 560 -36.52 -29.69 -4.44
C ALA A 560 -35.21 -29.06 -3.92
N VAL A 561 -34.75 -27.95 -4.55
CA VAL A 561 -33.52 -27.24 -4.18
C VAL A 561 -33.46 -26.93 -2.68
N TYR A 562 -34.55 -26.43 -2.09
CA TYR A 562 -34.61 -26.05 -0.67
C TYR A 562 -34.55 -27.26 0.31
N ASN A 563 -34.67 -28.51 -0.20
CA ASN A 563 -34.50 -29.74 0.58
C ASN A 563 -33.08 -30.31 0.49
N MET A 564 -32.20 -29.65 -0.23
CA MET A 564 -30.82 -30.09 -0.43
C MET A 564 -29.82 -29.02 0.03
N ASP A 565 -28.64 -29.48 0.43
CA ASP A 565 -27.50 -28.65 0.70
C ASP A 565 -26.21 -29.34 0.23
N ILE A 566 -25.09 -28.62 0.22
CA ILE A 566 -23.76 -29.19 -0.03
C ILE A 566 -23.01 -29.23 1.30
N VAL A 567 -22.57 -30.42 1.71
CA VAL A 567 -21.82 -30.62 2.95
C VAL A 567 -20.66 -31.57 2.65
N ASP A 568 -19.46 -31.16 3.01
CA ASP A 568 -18.20 -31.89 2.79
C ASP A 568 -18.06 -32.42 1.34
N GLY A 569 -18.43 -31.61 0.35
CA GLY A 569 -18.36 -31.96 -1.08
C GLY A 569 -19.41 -32.96 -1.56
N ASN A 570 -20.47 -33.18 -0.76
CA ASN A 570 -21.60 -34.02 -1.11
C ASN A 570 -22.91 -33.26 -1.09
N ILE A 571 -23.79 -33.59 -2.02
CA ILE A 571 -25.17 -33.10 -2.00
C ILE A 571 -25.93 -33.96 -0.98
N VAL A 572 -26.48 -33.34 0.03
CA VAL A 572 -27.18 -33.96 1.12
C VAL A 572 -28.64 -33.52 1.18
N ARG A 573 -29.50 -34.35 1.70
CA ARG A 573 -30.87 -33.95 2.06
C ARG A 573 -30.85 -33.17 3.36
N SER A 574 -31.38 -31.94 3.34
CA SER A 574 -31.32 -31.00 4.50
C SER A 574 -32.04 -31.52 5.74
N THR A 575 -33.04 -32.38 5.59
CA THR A 575 -33.90 -32.87 6.71
C THR A 575 -33.22 -33.93 7.57
N ASP A 576 -32.36 -34.79 7.02
CA ASP A 576 -31.77 -35.93 7.71
C ASP A 576 -30.26 -36.09 7.47
N GLY A 577 -29.64 -35.19 6.67
CA GLY A 577 -28.23 -35.27 6.33
C GLY A 577 -27.85 -36.41 5.39
N LYS A 578 -28.81 -37.13 4.84
CA LYS A 578 -28.54 -38.26 3.94
C LYS A 578 -27.81 -37.79 2.67
N VAL A 579 -26.66 -38.38 2.40
CA VAL A 579 -25.92 -38.18 1.14
C VAL A 579 -26.76 -38.70 -0.03
N LEU A 580 -27.00 -37.85 -1.00
CA LEU A 580 -27.75 -38.16 -2.23
C LEU A 580 -26.77 -38.49 -3.36
N MET A 581 -25.70 -37.74 -3.52
CA MET A 581 -24.62 -37.94 -4.46
C MET A 581 -23.43 -37.04 -4.12
N SER A 582 -22.24 -37.36 -4.64
CA SER A 582 -21.06 -36.47 -4.55
C SER A 582 -21.10 -35.37 -5.61
N LEU A 583 -20.32 -34.29 -5.39
CA LEU A 583 -20.12 -33.26 -6.42
C LEU A 583 -19.45 -33.82 -7.67
N GLN A 584 -18.54 -34.82 -7.53
CA GLN A 584 -17.92 -35.49 -8.65
C GLN A 584 -18.96 -36.24 -9.50
N GLU A 585 -19.83 -37.02 -8.88
CA GLU A 585 -20.90 -37.75 -9.60
C GLU A 585 -21.84 -36.79 -10.34
N LEU A 586 -22.20 -35.68 -9.70
CA LEU A 586 -23.03 -34.63 -10.31
C LEU A 586 -22.30 -33.98 -11.50
N ALA A 587 -21.04 -33.55 -11.32
CA ALA A 587 -20.27 -32.88 -12.38
C ALA A 587 -20.07 -33.77 -13.60
N MET A 588 -19.71 -35.07 -13.38
CA MET A 588 -19.59 -36.07 -14.44
C MET A 588 -20.92 -36.29 -15.16
N THR A 589 -22.03 -36.42 -14.41
CA THR A 589 -23.35 -36.60 -14.99
C THR A 589 -23.77 -35.34 -15.76
N ALA A 590 -23.54 -34.14 -15.24
CA ALA A 590 -23.88 -32.91 -15.91
C ALA A 590 -23.15 -32.75 -17.24
N GLN A 591 -21.86 -33.04 -17.28
CA GLN A 591 -21.04 -32.89 -18.50
C GLN A 591 -21.39 -33.93 -19.57
N TYR A 592 -21.64 -35.18 -19.19
CA TYR A 592 -21.80 -36.31 -20.13
C TYR A 592 -23.25 -36.78 -20.29
N ASN A 593 -24.23 -36.04 -19.80
CA ASN A 593 -25.63 -36.32 -20.03
C ASN A 593 -26.06 -35.98 -21.45
N ALA A 594 -26.30 -37.00 -22.26
CA ALA A 594 -26.67 -36.84 -23.67
C ALA A 594 -27.97 -36.03 -23.89
N ALA A 595 -28.85 -35.99 -22.90
CA ALA A 595 -30.12 -35.22 -22.99
C ALA A 595 -29.98 -33.76 -22.53
N LYS A 596 -29.05 -33.47 -21.59
CA LYS A 596 -28.87 -32.18 -21.01
C LYS A 596 -27.40 -32.03 -20.54
N SER A 597 -26.49 -31.86 -21.48
CA SER A 597 -25.09 -31.57 -21.13
C SER A 597 -24.94 -30.11 -20.65
N GLU A 598 -24.27 -29.93 -19.51
CA GLU A 598 -24.03 -28.62 -18.92
C GLU A 598 -22.69 -28.60 -18.19
N HIS A 599 -21.88 -27.56 -18.46
CA HIS A 599 -20.72 -27.21 -17.67
C HIS A 599 -21.13 -26.17 -16.65
N ILE A 600 -21.19 -26.55 -15.36
CA ILE A 600 -21.77 -25.70 -14.31
C ILE A 600 -20.77 -24.63 -13.89
N THR A 601 -21.09 -23.38 -14.21
CA THR A 601 -20.27 -22.20 -13.94
C THR A 601 -21.11 -21.04 -13.41
N ALA A 602 -20.49 -20.15 -12.63
CA ALA A 602 -21.10 -18.90 -12.20
C ALA A 602 -20.07 -17.77 -12.27
N GLU A 603 -20.54 -16.57 -12.61
CA GLU A 603 -19.76 -15.33 -12.60
C GLU A 603 -20.63 -14.20 -12.08
N SER A 604 -20.04 -13.32 -11.25
CA SER A 604 -20.72 -12.12 -10.79
C SER A 604 -19.75 -11.00 -10.45
N THR A 605 -20.26 -9.78 -10.51
CA THR A 605 -19.61 -8.56 -10.02
C THR A 605 -20.43 -8.00 -8.87
N PHE A 606 -19.78 -7.68 -7.76
CA PHE A 606 -20.40 -7.01 -6.63
C PHE A 606 -19.89 -5.58 -6.50
N THR A 607 -20.80 -4.60 -6.43
CA THR A 607 -20.47 -3.21 -6.16
C THR A 607 -20.67 -2.93 -4.68
N ILE A 608 -19.59 -2.55 -4.01
CA ILE A 608 -19.56 -2.29 -2.57
C ILE A 608 -19.93 -0.82 -2.35
N ARG A 609 -20.85 -0.57 -1.40
CA ARG A 609 -21.32 0.78 -1.06
C ARG A 609 -21.12 1.10 0.42
N ASN A 610 -20.21 0.40 1.06
CA ASN A 610 -19.83 0.57 2.44
C ASN A 610 -18.33 0.68 2.56
N ASN A 611 -17.88 1.18 3.69
CA ASN A 611 -16.52 1.12 4.15
C ASN A 611 -16.53 0.55 5.58
N ALA A 612 -15.39 0.18 6.12
CA ALA A 612 -15.28 -0.34 7.48
C ALA A 612 -14.04 0.23 8.15
N TYR A 613 -14.10 0.44 9.45
CA TYR A 613 -12.95 0.91 10.24
C TYR A 613 -12.20 -0.27 10.85
N SER A 614 -10.89 -0.29 10.66
CA SER A 614 -9.96 -1.16 11.37
C SER A 614 -9.21 -0.34 12.41
N PHE A 615 -8.99 -0.92 13.57
CA PHE A 615 -8.45 -0.26 14.75
C PHE A 615 -7.32 -1.06 15.35
N GLY A 616 -6.48 -0.40 16.13
CA GLY A 616 -5.48 -1.08 16.94
C GLY A 616 -4.54 -0.13 17.65
N CYS A 617 -3.57 -0.72 18.29
CA CYS A 617 -2.52 0.01 19.00
C CYS A 617 -1.20 -0.76 18.98
N THR A 618 -0.12 -0.02 19.13
CA THR A 618 1.22 -0.58 19.36
C THR A 618 1.73 -0.09 20.70
N PHE A 619 2.28 -0.99 21.51
CA PHE A 619 3.08 -0.67 22.69
C PHE A 619 4.53 -1.08 22.42
N ALA A 620 5.46 -0.21 22.76
CA ALA A 620 6.90 -0.45 22.64
C ALA A 620 7.60 -0.25 23.98
N ASP A 621 8.43 -1.23 24.39
CA ASP A 621 9.37 -1.14 25.50
C ASP A 621 10.77 -0.98 24.92
N ILE A 622 11.47 0.07 25.31
CA ILE A 622 12.77 0.43 24.76
C ILE A 622 13.82 0.66 25.85
N GLU A 623 15.07 0.56 25.43
CA GLU A 623 16.23 1.06 26.16
C GLU A 623 16.86 2.20 25.39
N VAL A 624 17.20 3.29 26.06
CA VAL A 624 17.90 4.45 25.52
C VAL A 624 19.26 4.58 26.17
N ASP A 625 20.32 4.39 25.39
CA ASP A 625 21.69 4.74 25.78
C ASP A 625 21.94 6.18 25.34
N ILE A 626 21.81 7.13 26.29
CA ILE A 626 21.89 8.55 26.04
C ILE A 626 23.27 8.97 25.49
N PRO A 627 24.41 8.59 26.12
CA PRO A 627 25.75 8.92 25.60
C PRO A 627 26.02 8.39 24.19
N MET A 628 25.50 7.21 23.88
CA MET A 628 25.68 6.59 22.56
C MET A 628 24.64 7.02 21.53
N CYS A 629 23.66 7.82 21.93
CA CYS A 629 22.50 8.20 21.09
C CYS A 629 21.87 6.98 20.42
N LYS A 630 21.68 5.91 21.19
CA LYS A 630 21.20 4.63 20.68
C LYS A 630 19.89 4.24 21.37
N VAL A 631 18.91 3.88 20.56
CA VAL A 631 17.65 3.28 21.04
C VAL A 631 17.62 1.82 20.63
N THR A 632 17.30 0.94 21.57
CA THR A 632 17.07 -0.48 21.33
C THR A 632 15.64 -0.81 21.70
N VAL A 633 14.86 -1.28 20.73
CA VAL A 633 13.51 -1.80 20.96
C VAL A 633 13.65 -3.18 21.60
N ARG A 634 13.18 -3.35 22.84
CA ARG A 634 13.34 -4.57 23.62
C ARG A 634 12.16 -5.52 23.48
N ASP A 635 10.97 -4.93 23.37
CA ASP A 635 9.71 -5.66 23.21
C ASP A 635 8.70 -4.76 22.51
N ILE A 636 7.87 -5.33 21.65
CA ILE A 636 6.86 -4.58 20.92
C ILE A 636 5.65 -5.47 20.62
N ILE A 637 4.47 -4.95 20.91
CA ILE A 637 3.22 -5.64 20.56
C ILE A 637 2.34 -4.74 19.71
N ASN A 638 1.77 -5.31 18.66
CA ASN A 638 0.64 -4.72 17.92
C ASN A 638 -0.64 -5.50 18.22
N VAL A 639 -1.64 -4.82 18.71
CA VAL A 639 -2.97 -5.39 18.93
C VAL A 639 -3.93 -4.83 17.90
N HIS A 640 -4.57 -5.70 17.13
CA HIS A 640 -5.31 -5.32 15.95
C HIS A 640 -6.75 -5.86 15.97
N ASP A 641 -7.73 -5.02 15.66
CA ASP A 641 -9.08 -5.40 15.29
C ASP A 641 -9.27 -5.27 13.78
N CYS A 642 -9.08 -6.39 13.08
CA CYS A 642 -9.39 -6.54 11.65
C CYS A 642 -10.71 -7.30 11.40
N GLY A 643 -11.60 -7.33 12.40
CA GLY A 643 -12.82 -8.09 12.33
C GLY A 643 -12.59 -9.59 12.48
N LYS A 644 -13.29 -10.38 11.68
CA LYS A 644 -13.13 -11.84 11.67
C LYS A 644 -11.83 -12.24 10.96
N LEU A 645 -11.01 -13.04 11.61
CA LEU A 645 -9.82 -13.64 11.02
C LEU A 645 -10.22 -14.75 10.03
N ILE A 646 -9.77 -14.63 8.78
CA ILE A 646 -9.94 -15.69 7.78
C ILE A 646 -8.89 -16.78 7.97
N ASN A 647 -7.62 -16.38 8.10
CA ASN A 647 -6.50 -17.27 8.39
C ASN A 647 -5.59 -16.60 9.44
N PRO A 648 -5.64 -17.01 10.71
CA PRO A 648 -4.89 -16.39 11.79
C PRO A 648 -3.37 -16.30 11.54
N ALA A 649 -2.74 -17.37 11.03
CA ALA A 649 -1.30 -17.37 10.77
C ALA A 649 -0.90 -16.37 9.67
N LEU A 650 -1.71 -16.22 8.63
CA LEU A 650 -1.46 -15.23 7.57
C LEU A 650 -1.72 -13.81 8.08
N ALA A 651 -2.71 -13.63 8.94
CA ALA A 651 -2.98 -12.34 9.58
C ALA A 651 -1.81 -11.91 10.46
N GLU A 652 -1.29 -12.80 11.31
CA GLU A 652 -0.11 -12.57 12.13
C GLU A 652 1.11 -12.18 11.29
N ALA A 653 1.37 -12.88 10.19
CA ALA A 653 2.47 -12.57 9.27
C ALA A 653 2.34 -11.16 8.67
N GLN A 654 1.12 -10.69 8.37
CA GLN A 654 0.89 -9.32 7.90
C GLN A 654 1.18 -8.28 8.99
N VAL A 655 0.81 -8.56 10.24
CA VAL A 655 1.11 -7.69 11.39
C VAL A 655 2.62 -7.59 11.62
N HIS A 656 3.34 -8.71 11.66
CA HIS A 656 4.80 -8.74 11.82
C HIS A 656 5.51 -7.94 10.71
N GLY A 657 5.09 -8.13 9.44
CA GLY A 657 5.65 -7.36 8.31
C GLY A 657 5.37 -5.86 8.40
N GLY A 658 4.20 -5.45 8.95
CA GLY A 658 3.87 -4.05 9.19
C GLY A 658 4.68 -3.43 10.32
N MET A 659 4.86 -4.17 11.43
CA MET A 659 5.68 -3.76 12.56
C MET A 659 7.15 -3.58 12.17
N SER A 660 7.69 -4.52 11.38
CA SER A 660 9.06 -4.42 10.84
C SER A 660 9.26 -3.15 10.01
N MET A 661 8.33 -2.85 9.10
CA MET A 661 8.38 -1.59 8.33
C MET A 661 8.27 -0.35 9.24
N ALA A 662 7.44 -0.41 10.28
CA ALA A 662 7.26 0.72 11.21
C ALA A 662 8.51 0.97 12.06
N ILE A 663 9.21 -0.08 12.49
CA ILE A 663 10.52 0.03 13.19
C ILE A 663 11.55 0.65 12.25
N GLY A 664 11.69 0.15 11.01
CA GLY A 664 12.60 0.72 10.02
C GLY A 664 12.31 2.19 9.75
N TYR A 665 11.04 2.55 9.53
CA TYR A 665 10.58 3.92 9.31
C TYR A 665 10.86 4.85 10.50
N GLY A 666 10.70 4.34 11.73
CA GLY A 666 10.96 5.12 12.94
C GLY A 666 12.44 5.30 13.26
N MET A 667 13.28 4.34 12.90
CA MET A 667 14.64 4.27 13.45
C MET A 667 15.77 4.49 12.46
N GLY A 668 15.62 4.16 11.17
CA GLY A 668 16.76 4.14 10.27
C GLY A 668 16.52 4.53 8.81
N GLU A 669 15.31 4.29 8.30
CA GLU A 669 15.05 4.46 6.87
C GLU A 669 14.86 5.93 6.49
N GLN A 670 15.68 6.40 5.56
CA GLN A 670 15.58 7.73 4.98
C GLN A 670 16.34 7.77 3.65
N MET A 671 15.73 8.32 2.61
CA MET A 671 16.44 8.72 1.40
C MET A 671 17.07 10.10 1.58
N LEU A 672 18.36 10.18 1.28
CA LEU A 672 19.15 11.41 1.37
C LEU A 672 19.40 11.97 -0.04
N PHE A 673 19.34 13.28 -0.17
CA PHE A 673 19.55 13.98 -1.43
C PHE A 673 20.64 15.04 -1.26
N ASP A 674 21.49 15.16 -2.27
CA ASP A 674 22.46 16.26 -2.35
C ASP A 674 21.74 17.57 -2.68
N GLU A 675 21.83 18.55 -1.81
CA GLU A 675 21.11 19.82 -1.96
C GLU A 675 21.61 20.67 -3.15
N LYS A 676 22.80 20.39 -3.66
CA LYS A 676 23.40 21.13 -4.78
C LYS A 676 23.11 20.54 -6.15
N THR A 677 22.82 19.25 -6.20
CA THR A 677 22.63 18.51 -7.45
C THR A 677 21.29 17.78 -7.56
N GLY A 678 20.56 17.64 -6.47
CA GLY A 678 19.33 16.84 -6.39
C GLY A 678 19.57 15.31 -6.44
N LYS A 679 20.85 14.88 -6.50
CA LYS A 679 21.21 13.46 -6.62
C LYS A 679 20.87 12.68 -5.35
N PRO A 680 20.21 11.49 -5.45
CA PRO A 680 20.12 10.56 -4.32
C PRO A 680 21.49 10.09 -3.86
N LEU A 681 21.77 10.14 -2.55
CA LEU A 681 23.08 9.82 -1.97
C LEU A 681 23.18 8.37 -1.50
N ASN A 682 22.06 7.73 -1.17
CA ASN A 682 22.01 6.39 -0.59
C ASN A 682 20.99 5.50 -1.34
N ASN A 683 21.15 5.40 -2.65
CA ASN A 683 20.26 4.67 -3.56
C ASN A 683 20.56 3.16 -3.67
N ASN A 684 21.05 2.54 -2.61
CA ASN A 684 21.37 1.11 -2.57
C ASN A 684 21.18 0.54 -1.16
N LEU A 685 21.08 -0.79 -1.02
CA LEU A 685 20.83 -1.46 0.26
C LEU A 685 22.05 -1.51 1.20
N LEU A 686 23.22 -1.02 0.78
CA LEU A 686 24.38 -0.85 1.67
C LEU A 686 24.25 0.45 2.48
N ASP A 687 23.86 1.55 1.81
CA ASP A 687 23.81 2.88 2.42
C ASP A 687 22.42 3.22 2.96
N TYR A 688 21.37 2.74 2.34
CA TYR A 688 20.00 2.83 2.86
C TYR A 688 19.79 1.81 3.98
N LYS A 689 19.46 2.28 5.18
CA LYS A 689 19.45 1.46 6.40
C LYS A 689 18.12 0.75 6.62
N LEU A 690 17.88 -0.28 5.82
CA LEU A 690 16.77 -1.19 6.06
C LEU A 690 17.08 -2.05 7.29
N SER A 691 16.10 -2.18 8.21
CA SER A 691 16.26 -3.00 9.42
C SER A 691 16.48 -4.47 9.07
N THR A 692 17.43 -5.08 9.75
CA THR A 692 17.75 -6.51 9.64
C THR A 692 17.06 -7.30 10.77
N ILE A 693 17.11 -8.63 10.70
CA ILE A 693 16.58 -9.49 11.77
C ILE A 693 17.24 -9.22 13.13
N MET A 694 18.48 -8.71 13.13
CA MET A 694 19.20 -8.37 14.37
C MET A 694 18.75 -7.06 15.01
N ASP A 695 18.03 -6.22 14.25
CA ASP A 695 17.50 -4.95 14.74
C ASP A 695 16.08 -5.07 15.31
N HIS A 696 15.47 -6.25 15.17
CA HIS A 696 14.12 -6.49 15.63
C HIS A 696 14.10 -7.20 17.00
N PRO A 697 13.22 -6.77 17.91
CA PRO A 697 12.87 -7.55 19.09
C PRO A 697 11.98 -8.74 18.70
N HIS A 698 11.47 -9.46 19.69
CA HIS A 698 10.29 -10.30 19.50
C HIS A 698 9.12 -9.41 19.06
N LEU A 699 8.51 -9.75 17.91
CA LEU A 699 7.34 -9.06 17.38
C LEU A 699 6.09 -9.83 17.81
N GLU A 700 5.32 -9.27 18.73
CA GLU A 700 4.07 -9.89 19.20
C GLU A 700 2.88 -9.32 18.44
N ALA A 701 2.00 -10.18 17.95
CA ALA A 701 0.75 -9.81 17.29
C ALA A 701 -0.43 -10.45 18.02
N GLN A 702 -1.37 -9.62 18.47
CA GLN A 702 -2.62 -10.10 19.08
C GLN A 702 -3.83 -9.48 18.37
N PHE A 703 -4.95 -10.19 18.43
CA PHE A 703 -6.17 -9.79 17.72
C PHE A 703 -7.34 -9.69 18.68
N VAL A 704 -8.14 -8.64 18.47
CA VAL A 704 -9.48 -8.50 19.05
C VAL A 704 -10.45 -8.72 17.89
N GLU A 705 -11.23 -9.81 17.92
CA GLU A 705 -12.15 -10.13 16.86
C GLU A 705 -13.52 -9.49 17.10
N ASN A 706 -13.77 -8.34 16.46
CA ASN A 706 -15.07 -7.68 16.40
C ASN A 706 -15.59 -7.72 14.94
N PRO A 707 -16.36 -8.74 14.55
CA PRO A 707 -16.79 -8.93 13.18
C PRO A 707 -17.56 -7.72 12.64
N GLU A 708 -17.16 -7.24 11.47
CA GLU A 708 -17.79 -6.09 10.82
C GLU A 708 -19.18 -6.46 10.28
N PRO A 709 -20.25 -5.83 10.77
CA PRO A 709 -21.61 -6.18 10.34
C PRO A 709 -21.87 -5.94 8.86
N THR A 710 -21.18 -4.99 8.25
CA THR A 710 -21.33 -4.65 6.83
C THR A 710 -20.47 -5.51 5.90
N SER A 711 -19.63 -6.42 6.43
CA SER A 711 -18.76 -7.31 5.66
C SER A 711 -19.40 -8.67 5.40
N ALA A 712 -19.14 -9.26 4.23
CA ALA A 712 -19.66 -10.58 3.89
C ALA A 712 -19.14 -11.71 4.81
N PHE A 713 -17.93 -11.56 5.36
CA PHE A 713 -17.31 -12.51 6.30
C PHE A 713 -16.88 -11.86 7.62
N GLY A 714 -17.34 -10.66 7.90
CA GLY A 714 -16.98 -9.93 9.12
C GLY A 714 -15.57 -9.33 9.13
N THR A 715 -14.88 -9.28 7.99
CA THR A 715 -13.50 -8.81 7.86
C THR A 715 -13.41 -7.28 7.75
N LYS A 716 -12.25 -6.72 8.16
CA LYS A 716 -11.84 -5.31 7.98
C LYS A 716 -10.40 -5.25 7.47
N ALA A 717 -9.85 -4.05 7.27
CA ALA A 717 -8.48 -3.86 6.82
C ALA A 717 -7.45 -4.51 7.75
N LEU A 718 -6.41 -5.13 7.15
CA LEU A 718 -5.32 -5.77 7.87
C LEU A 718 -3.94 -5.46 7.25
N GLY A 719 -3.84 -5.38 5.92
CA GLY A 719 -2.55 -5.37 5.23
C GLY A 719 -1.69 -4.13 5.52
N GLU A 720 -2.30 -2.96 5.66
CA GLU A 720 -1.59 -1.67 5.80
C GLU A 720 -1.57 -1.13 7.23
N PRO A 721 -2.64 -1.23 8.03
CA PRO A 721 -2.72 -0.61 9.35
C PRO A 721 -1.56 -0.93 10.30
N PRO A 722 -0.98 -2.15 10.35
CA PRO A 722 0.11 -2.45 11.27
C PRO A 722 1.39 -1.63 11.07
N ALA A 723 1.53 -0.95 9.91
CA ALA A 723 2.66 -0.06 9.65
C ALA A 723 2.48 1.37 10.23
N CYS A 724 1.33 1.70 10.83
CA CYS A 724 0.99 3.07 11.20
C CYS A 724 1.49 3.48 12.58
N SER A 725 1.37 2.63 13.60
CA SER A 725 1.56 3.02 15.00
C SER A 725 2.90 2.64 15.63
N GLY A 726 3.77 1.87 14.95
CA GLY A 726 5.04 1.43 15.55
C GLY A 726 6.04 2.57 15.73
N ALA A 727 6.24 3.42 14.73
CA ALA A 727 7.15 4.55 14.81
C ALA A 727 6.74 5.56 15.92
N PRO A 728 5.47 6.01 15.99
CA PRO A 728 5.06 6.90 17.09
C PRO A 728 5.10 6.20 18.48
N ALA A 729 4.86 4.88 18.59
CA ALA A 729 5.00 4.18 19.85
C ALA A 729 6.44 4.20 20.38
N ILE A 730 7.43 4.03 19.48
CA ILE A 730 8.86 4.14 19.81
C ILE A 730 9.20 5.59 20.21
N ARG A 731 8.71 6.59 19.46
CA ARG A 731 8.89 8.02 19.81
C ARG A 731 8.35 8.32 21.22
N ASN A 732 7.17 7.85 21.51
CA ASN A 732 6.52 8.07 22.79
C ASN A 732 7.24 7.34 23.94
N ALA A 733 7.86 6.19 23.67
CA ALA A 733 8.73 5.50 24.60
C ALA A 733 10.03 6.29 24.88
N ILE A 734 10.62 6.94 23.86
CA ILE A 734 11.79 7.82 24.05
C ILE A 734 11.41 9.01 24.92
N LEU A 735 10.25 9.64 24.68
CA LEU A 735 9.74 10.73 25.53
C LEU A 735 9.53 10.28 26.98
N ASN A 736 8.99 9.06 27.20
CA ASN A 736 8.80 8.47 28.51
C ASN A 736 10.14 8.22 29.23
N ALA A 737 11.16 7.69 28.52
CA ALA A 737 12.47 7.37 29.07
C ALA A 737 13.30 8.62 29.43
N THR A 738 13.26 9.64 28.58
CA THR A 738 14.23 10.74 28.61
C THR A 738 13.61 12.09 28.99
N GLY A 739 12.30 12.24 28.82
CA GLY A 739 11.61 13.51 28.88
C GLY A 739 11.77 14.38 27.63
N VAL A 740 12.54 13.94 26.64
CA VAL A 740 12.83 14.69 25.39
C VAL A 740 11.87 14.25 24.27
N ALA A 741 11.19 15.21 23.69
CA ALA A 741 10.36 15.02 22.53
C ALA A 741 11.21 14.96 21.25
N ILE A 742 11.06 13.90 20.46
CA ILE A 742 11.67 13.78 19.15
C ILE A 742 10.57 14.01 18.11
N ASP A 743 10.72 15.06 17.31
CA ASP A 743 9.65 15.56 16.44
C ASP A 743 9.85 15.16 14.97
N GLN A 744 10.78 14.24 14.69
CA GLN A 744 11.03 13.76 13.35
C GLN A 744 11.44 12.28 13.28
N ASN A 745 11.08 11.64 12.18
CA ASN A 745 11.60 10.34 11.75
C ASN A 745 12.74 10.52 10.73
N PRO A 746 13.70 9.57 10.63
CA PRO A 746 13.94 8.52 11.60
C PRO A 746 14.63 9.07 12.86
N MET A 747 14.36 8.49 14.02
CA MET A 747 14.98 8.84 15.31
C MET A 747 16.38 8.20 15.43
N ASN A 748 17.22 8.50 14.44
CA ASN A 748 18.58 7.97 14.34
C ASN A 748 19.56 8.70 15.28
N ALA A 749 20.78 8.17 15.39
CA ALA A 749 21.80 8.69 16.30
C ALA A 749 22.07 10.20 16.11
N HIS A 750 22.03 10.71 14.87
CA HIS A 750 22.27 12.13 14.58
C HIS A 750 21.17 13.02 15.19
N ILE A 751 19.90 12.64 14.97
CA ILE A 751 18.74 13.36 15.52
C ILE A 751 18.71 13.27 17.05
N LEU A 752 18.96 12.09 17.58
CA LEU A 752 19.04 11.90 19.05
C LEU A 752 20.15 12.75 19.68
N PHE A 753 21.33 12.77 19.04
CA PHE A 753 22.45 13.61 19.51
C PHE A 753 22.07 15.09 19.55
N GLN A 754 21.50 15.59 18.45
CA GLN A 754 21.07 16.98 18.39
C GLN A 754 20.06 17.30 19.51
N ARG A 755 18.99 16.51 19.63
CA ARG A 755 17.92 16.79 20.61
C ARG A 755 18.38 16.59 22.04
N PHE A 756 19.19 15.55 22.34
CA PHE A 756 19.72 15.33 23.68
C PHE A 756 20.72 16.42 24.09
N SER A 757 21.50 16.98 23.16
CA SER A 757 22.39 18.12 23.42
C SER A 757 21.59 19.40 23.68
N GLU A 758 20.58 19.71 22.85
CA GLU A 758 19.69 20.86 23.04
C GLU A 758 18.98 20.85 24.39
N GLU A 759 18.58 19.67 24.89
CA GLU A 759 17.90 19.48 26.17
C GLU A 759 18.85 19.21 27.35
N GLY A 760 20.18 19.28 27.11
CA GLY A 760 21.21 19.17 28.15
C GLY A 760 21.40 17.76 28.74
N LEU A 761 20.93 16.70 28.07
CA LEU A 761 21.19 15.32 28.48
C LEU A 761 22.60 14.87 28.10
N ILE A 762 23.19 15.43 27.08
CA ILE A 762 24.59 15.28 26.67
C ILE A 762 25.29 16.61 26.91
N GLN A 763 26.40 16.59 27.66
CA GLN A 763 27.28 17.74 27.87
C GLN A 763 28.52 17.57 27.00
N ASP A 764 29.00 18.66 26.41
CA ASP A 764 30.26 18.73 25.62
C ASP A 764 31.47 18.31 26.42
#